data_b80ee8a31bb9d10a1f0e1b400640159f
#
_entry.id   b80ee8a31bb9d10a1f0e1b400640159f
#
_cell.length_a   1.000
_cell.length_b   1.000
_cell.length_c   1.000
_cell.angle_alpha   90.00
_cell.angle_beta   90.00
_cell.angle_gamma   90.00
#
_symmetry.space_group_name_H-M   'P 1'
#
loop_
_entity.id
_entity.type
_entity.pdbx_description
1 polymer ?
#
loop_
_entity_poly.entity_id
_entity_poly.type
_entity_poly.pdbx_seq_one_letter_code
_entity_poly.pdbx_strand_id
1 'polypeptide(L)'
;FPRRYHELGELTAFSGLILGEEQSVIAQISDSSRRRTRGGKWMLSLQLSDGETLMDAVFWAKSQHLINWMSSQLKVGQTKLFSGRPSLYRGRLQLSHPSYQEVEDENLDVASNQAAKVQAQRPEPIYPAKAGLPTWTTQKAIAVVLELLKSQPLDDPLPADIRVEQGLLELNTALEQIHRPQTRAQFEAARNRFRFEEAFVLQAALAQRRQELAEDAPILEEVSGGFTEQVASTLPFALTDSQQQALADIGQRIASARPMNVLLQGDVGSGKTVVSLLAMLRAIDGGRQGIFMAPTEVLVQQHFATLTNLLGKYAQPGGFTLRGGEGVPIYRLTSSMPAAEKRRTLDALKTGQPALIVGTHALLSNRVILTSPGVVVIDEQHKFGVRQRDRLRQAESGTPHLLVMTATPIPRSVAMTSFGDLDFMTLQGMPPGRAKVETFRVDTANRSWTARTWQRAAEEIKAGHRVFVVCPAINPGVQSEEGITLLEDEDAAETTTAAEKEPLANVYDTVNQLRALPVLDGIEIGMLHGQMDAEEKDRAMADFTNGKTPLLVSTTVIEVGVDVPQATMMVILDADRFGLAQLHQLRGRIGRGKFGGVCLVWSRAQPDTLASNRLDAFTKTTDGFELAAILSLIHISEPTRRYAIS
;
A
#
# COMPACT_ATOMS: atom_id res chain seq x y z
N PHE A 1 2.34 -20.75 12.44
CA PHE A 1 2.50 -20.01 13.69
C PHE A 1 1.12 -19.67 14.29
N PRO A 2 1.04 -19.37 15.61
CA PRO A 2 -0.17 -18.87 16.24
C PRO A 2 -0.64 -17.57 15.57
N ARG A 3 -1.95 -17.43 15.39
CA ARG A 3 -2.54 -16.19 14.86
C ARG A 3 -2.55 -15.09 15.92
N ARG A 4 -2.84 -15.47 17.15
CA ARG A 4 -2.89 -14.58 18.33
C ARG A 4 -2.62 -15.40 19.60
N TYR A 5 -2.39 -14.71 20.69
CA TYR A 5 -2.30 -15.33 22.01
C TYR A 5 -3.46 -14.85 22.86
N HIS A 6 -4.00 -15.76 23.65
CA HIS A 6 -4.99 -15.44 24.66
C HIS A 6 -4.27 -15.28 25.98
N GLU A 7 -4.38 -14.12 26.59
CA GLU A 7 -3.90 -13.86 27.94
C GLU A 7 -5.07 -14.16 28.87
N LEU A 8 -4.89 -15.10 29.80
CA LEU A 8 -5.97 -15.56 30.68
C LEU A 8 -6.36 -14.52 31.76
N GLY A 9 -5.71 -13.37 31.81
CA GLY A 9 -5.96 -12.30 32.76
C GLY A 9 -5.39 -12.59 34.19
N GLU A 10 -5.57 -11.66 35.11
CA GLU A 10 -5.12 -11.84 36.49
C GLU A 10 -6.01 -12.85 37.22
N LEU A 11 -5.37 -13.75 37.99
CA LEU A 11 -6.08 -14.66 38.86
C LEU A 11 -6.65 -13.89 40.05
N THR A 12 -7.98 -13.89 40.18
CA THR A 12 -8.70 -13.09 41.15
C THR A 12 -9.73 -13.94 41.86
N ALA A 13 -9.99 -13.69 43.14
CA ALA A 13 -11.13 -14.27 43.86
C ALA A 13 -12.44 -13.63 43.37
N PHE A 14 -13.58 -14.30 43.51
CA PHE A 14 -14.88 -13.79 43.03
C PHE A 14 -15.23 -12.42 43.61
N SER A 15 -14.79 -12.13 44.85
CA SER A 15 -14.99 -10.86 45.52
C SER A 15 -14.18 -9.68 44.94
N GLY A 16 -13.12 -9.97 44.20
CA GLY A 16 -12.24 -8.97 43.56
C GLY A 16 -12.47 -8.78 42.09
N LEU A 17 -13.49 -9.43 41.47
CA LEU A 17 -13.74 -9.37 40.07
C LEU A 17 -14.21 -7.98 39.58
N ILE A 18 -13.57 -7.47 38.54
CA ILE A 18 -13.92 -6.21 37.90
C ILE A 18 -14.80 -6.53 36.68
N LEU A 19 -15.99 -5.95 36.63
CA LEU A 19 -16.94 -6.18 35.52
C LEU A 19 -16.39 -5.68 34.19
N GLY A 20 -16.45 -6.53 33.17
CA GLY A 20 -16.05 -6.19 31.81
C GLY A 20 -14.56 -6.36 31.48
N GLU A 21 -13.69 -6.59 32.48
CA GLU A 21 -12.27 -6.91 32.27
C GLU A 21 -12.04 -8.41 32.14
N GLU A 22 -11.03 -8.82 31.38
CA GLU A 22 -10.64 -10.22 31.21
C GLU A 22 -9.90 -10.68 32.47
N GLN A 23 -10.49 -11.61 33.21
CA GLN A 23 -9.94 -12.12 34.46
C GLN A 23 -10.10 -13.63 34.55
N SER A 24 -9.27 -14.24 35.39
CA SER A 24 -9.27 -15.67 35.65
C SER A 24 -9.66 -15.98 37.07
N VAL A 25 -10.42 -17.06 37.23
CA VAL A 25 -10.83 -17.55 38.55
C VAL A 25 -10.60 -19.06 38.63
N ILE A 26 -10.12 -19.55 39.77
CA ILE A 26 -10.15 -20.98 40.09
C ILE A 26 -11.45 -21.26 40.81
N ALA A 27 -12.22 -22.20 40.31
CA ALA A 27 -13.52 -22.51 40.90
C ALA A 27 -13.85 -24.00 40.78
N GLN A 28 -14.52 -24.52 41.80
CA GLN A 28 -15.12 -25.84 41.79
C GLN A 28 -16.51 -25.76 41.17
N ILE A 29 -16.82 -26.70 40.28
CA ILE A 29 -18.14 -26.82 39.70
C ILE A 29 -19.09 -27.46 40.73
N SER A 30 -20.00 -26.66 41.28
CA SER A 30 -20.96 -27.10 42.33
C SER A 30 -22.24 -27.66 41.74
N ASP A 31 -22.68 -27.16 40.59
CA ASP A 31 -23.87 -27.64 39.89
C ASP A 31 -23.73 -27.50 38.37
N SER A 32 -24.48 -28.32 37.63
CA SER A 32 -24.48 -28.32 36.17
C SER A 32 -25.87 -28.60 35.61
N SER A 33 -26.42 -27.69 34.81
CA SER A 33 -27.73 -27.84 34.18
C SER A 33 -27.68 -27.61 32.67
N ARG A 34 -28.48 -28.37 31.94
CA ARG A 34 -28.61 -28.29 30.48
C ARG A 34 -30.03 -27.95 30.08
N ARG A 35 -30.21 -26.97 29.22
CA ARG A 35 -31.56 -26.62 28.72
C ARG A 35 -31.51 -26.14 27.28
N ARG A 36 -32.63 -26.25 26.58
CA ARG A 36 -32.85 -25.67 25.28
C ARG A 36 -33.49 -24.29 25.45
N THR A 37 -32.94 -23.26 24.83
CA THR A 37 -33.48 -21.88 24.91
C THR A 37 -34.68 -21.75 23.97
N ARG A 38 -35.54 -20.74 24.20
CA ARG A 38 -36.67 -20.43 23.31
C ARG A 38 -36.22 -20.11 21.86
N GLY A 39 -34.98 -19.63 21.66
CA GLY A 39 -34.37 -19.39 20.34
C GLY A 39 -33.70 -20.63 19.71
N GLY A 40 -33.98 -21.86 20.21
CA GLY A 40 -33.51 -23.12 19.62
C GLY A 40 -32.07 -23.50 19.93
N LYS A 41 -31.28 -22.66 20.58
CA LYS A 41 -29.89 -22.97 21.00
C LYS A 41 -29.89 -23.83 22.26
N TRP A 42 -28.90 -24.71 22.40
CA TRP A 42 -28.63 -25.44 23.63
C TRP A 42 -27.76 -24.60 24.55
N MET A 43 -28.01 -24.68 25.86
CA MET A 43 -27.28 -23.95 26.88
C MET A 43 -26.86 -24.92 28.00
N LEU A 44 -25.57 -24.84 28.36
CA LEU A 44 -25.02 -25.44 29.57
C LEU A 44 -24.78 -24.30 30.57
N SER A 45 -25.36 -24.41 31.75
CA SER A 45 -25.14 -23.50 32.87
C SER A 45 -24.46 -24.27 33.99
N LEU A 46 -23.33 -23.77 34.41
CA LEU A 46 -22.55 -24.26 35.53
C LEU A 46 -22.66 -23.28 36.69
N GLN A 47 -22.75 -23.77 37.87
CA GLN A 47 -22.56 -22.98 39.11
C GLN A 47 -21.15 -23.23 39.61
N LEU A 48 -20.38 -22.18 39.70
CA LEU A 48 -18.98 -22.18 40.13
C LEU A 48 -18.90 -21.67 41.55
N SER A 49 -18.04 -22.28 42.40
CA SER A 49 -17.78 -21.88 43.78
C SER A 49 -16.30 -21.70 43.98
N ASP A 50 -15.90 -20.61 44.65
CA ASP A 50 -14.55 -20.39 45.17
C ASP A 50 -14.41 -20.79 46.65
N GLY A 51 -15.44 -21.39 47.22
CA GLY A 51 -15.53 -21.78 48.64
C GLY A 51 -16.33 -20.78 49.48
N GLU A 52 -16.43 -19.51 49.08
CA GLU A 52 -17.15 -18.45 49.81
C GLU A 52 -18.38 -17.95 49.06
N THR A 53 -18.26 -17.79 47.77
CA THR A 53 -19.31 -17.22 46.90
C THR A 53 -19.62 -18.10 45.72
N LEU A 54 -20.76 -17.82 45.06
CA LEU A 54 -21.23 -18.56 43.89
C LEU A 54 -21.32 -17.63 42.66
N MET A 55 -20.87 -18.12 41.49
CA MET A 55 -20.94 -17.44 40.21
C MET A 55 -21.45 -18.40 39.16
N ASP A 56 -22.15 -17.88 38.12
CA ASP A 56 -22.63 -18.68 37.01
C ASP A 56 -21.62 -18.64 35.86
N ALA A 57 -21.37 -19.79 35.19
CA ALA A 57 -20.71 -19.86 33.89
C ALA A 57 -21.67 -20.46 32.86
N VAL A 58 -21.85 -19.79 31.71
CA VAL A 58 -22.85 -20.18 30.72
C VAL A 58 -22.23 -20.38 29.35
N PHE A 59 -22.53 -21.52 28.74
CA PHE A 59 -22.10 -21.88 27.38
C PHE A 59 -23.32 -22.10 26.49
N TRP A 60 -23.28 -21.56 25.28
CA TRP A 60 -24.31 -21.78 24.28
C TRP A 60 -23.76 -22.52 23.06
N ALA A 61 -24.52 -23.43 22.51
CA ALA A 61 -24.19 -24.13 21.27
C ALA A 61 -25.41 -24.35 20.38
N LYS A 62 -25.19 -24.44 19.07
CA LYS A 62 -26.22 -24.81 18.10
C LYS A 62 -26.52 -26.29 18.14
N SER A 63 -25.55 -27.12 18.53
CA SER A 63 -25.65 -28.60 18.55
C SER A 63 -25.75 -29.13 19.97
N GLN A 64 -26.66 -30.10 20.18
CA GLN A 64 -26.79 -30.84 21.43
C GLN A 64 -25.53 -31.66 21.72
N HIS A 65 -24.91 -32.23 20.69
CA HIS A 65 -23.67 -33.00 20.84
C HIS A 65 -22.53 -32.20 21.48
N LEU A 66 -22.37 -30.92 21.08
CA LEU A 66 -21.33 -30.06 21.62
C LEU A 66 -21.57 -29.78 23.11
N ILE A 67 -22.83 -29.52 23.51
CA ILE A 67 -23.19 -29.31 24.93
C ILE A 67 -22.99 -30.56 25.75
N ASN A 68 -23.34 -31.73 25.21
CA ASN A 68 -23.11 -33.01 25.89
C ASN A 68 -21.63 -33.31 26.07
N TRP A 69 -20.81 -33.00 25.05
CA TRP A 69 -19.36 -33.14 25.13
C TRP A 69 -18.78 -32.17 26.17
N MET A 70 -19.17 -30.87 26.16
CA MET A 70 -18.75 -29.91 27.16
C MET A 70 -19.12 -30.36 28.57
N SER A 71 -20.35 -30.81 28.76
CA SER A 71 -20.82 -31.35 30.06
C SER A 71 -20.05 -32.59 30.52
N SER A 72 -19.50 -33.40 29.62
CA SER A 72 -18.64 -34.52 29.99
C SER A 72 -17.23 -34.11 30.43
N GLN A 73 -16.78 -32.94 29.98
CA GLN A 73 -15.49 -32.34 30.39
C GLN A 73 -15.60 -31.50 31.67
N LEU A 74 -16.80 -30.99 31.97
CA LEU A 74 -17.08 -30.06 33.07
C LEU A 74 -18.02 -30.74 34.09
N LYS A 75 -17.47 -31.69 34.85
CA LYS A 75 -18.23 -32.46 35.80
C LYS A 75 -18.33 -31.75 37.14
N VAL A 76 -19.45 -31.92 37.83
CA VAL A 76 -19.63 -31.46 39.20
C VAL A 76 -18.57 -32.09 40.10
N GLY A 77 -18.02 -31.30 40.98
CA GLY A 77 -16.93 -31.66 41.89
C GLY A 77 -15.52 -31.36 41.35
N GLN A 78 -15.33 -31.09 40.05
CA GLN A 78 -14.02 -30.74 39.50
C GLN A 78 -13.69 -29.29 39.77
N THR A 79 -12.43 -29.03 40.08
CA THR A 79 -11.85 -27.67 40.17
C THR A 79 -11.14 -27.36 38.87
N LYS A 80 -11.43 -26.21 38.30
CA LYS A 80 -10.83 -25.75 37.05
C LYS A 80 -10.55 -24.26 37.06
N LEU A 81 -9.60 -23.80 36.24
CA LEU A 81 -9.37 -22.40 35.94
C LEU A 81 -10.35 -21.96 34.90
N PHE A 82 -11.15 -20.93 35.19
CA PHE A 82 -12.07 -20.31 34.23
C PHE A 82 -11.59 -18.89 33.95
N SER A 83 -11.55 -18.50 32.66
CA SER A 83 -11.13 -17.16 32.25
C SER A 83 -12.17 -16.55 31.31
N GLY A 84 -12.46 -15.26 31.54
CA GLY A 84 -13.44 -14.53 30.76
C GLY A 84 -13.78 -13.17 31.37
N ARG A 85 -14.74 -12.49 30.77
CA ARG A 85 -15.20 -11.16 31.24
C ARG A 85 -16.41 -11.33 32.14
N PRO A 86 -16.29 -11.01 33.45
CA PRO A 86 -17.43 -11.07 34.35
C PRO A 86 -18.49 -10.03 33.98
N SER A 87 -19.73 -10.43 34.04
CA SER A 87 -20.89 -9.58 33.81
C SER A 87 -21.95 -9.84 34.89
N LEU A 88 -22.87 -8.92 35.10
CA LEU A 88 -24.01 -9.11 35.99
C LEU A 88 -25.24 -9.51 35.16
N TYR A 89 -25.80 -10.69 35.43
CA TYR A 89 -27.06 -11.12 34.87
C TYR A 89 -28.08 -11.43 35.99
N ARG A 90 -29.18 -10.69 36.03
CA ARG A 90 -30.20 -10.79 37.07
C ARG A 90 -29.66 -10.69 38.50
N GLY A 91 -28.65 -9.83 38.72
CA GLY A 91 -28.03 -9.60 40.02
C GLY A 91 -27.00 -10.65 40.44
N ARG A 92 -26.65 -11.61 39.57
CA ARG A 92 -25.59 -12.61 39.84
C ARG A 92 -24.42 -12.39 38.89
N LEU A 93 -23.21 -12.64 39.41
CA LEU A 93 -22.00 -12.67 38.59
C LEU A 93 -22.08 -13.82 37.60
N GLN A 94 -21.76 -13.56 36.34
CA GLN A 94 -21.80 -14.53 35.28
C GLN A 94 -20.60 -14.41 34.33
N LEU A 95 -19.98 -15.52 33.96
CA LEU A 95 -19.07 -15.64 32.85
C LEU A 95 -19.79 -16.22 31.63
N SER A 96 -19.73 -15.52 30.51
CA SER A 96 -20.31 -15.93 29.24
C SER A 96 -19.26 -16.57 28.35
N HIS A 97 -19.42 -17.86 28.01
CA HIS A 97 -18.44 -18.64 27.24
C HIS A 97 -17.00 -18.53 27.78
N PRO A 98 -16.74 -18.72 29.11
CA PRO A 98 -15.37 -18.68 29.59
C PRO A 98 -14.52 -19.77 28.93
N SER A 99 -13.23 -19.47 28.73
CA SER A 99 -12.25 -20.55 28.53
C SER A 99 -12.03 -21.30 29.86
N TYR A 100 -11.65 -22.57 29.77
CA TYR A 100 -11.39 -23.36 30.97
C TYR A 100 -10.21 -24.30 30.77
N GLN A 101 -9.43 -24.53 31.87
CA GLN A 101 -8.26 -25.39 31.87
C GLN A 101 -8.26 -26.29 33.11
N GLU A 102 -7.57 -27.44 33.03
CA GLU A 102 -7.33 -28.29 34.17
C GLU A 102 -6.30 -27.67 35.10
N VAL A 103 -6.53 -27.75 36.38
CA VAL A 103 -5.55 -27.34 37.39
C VAL A 103 -4.76 -28.60 37.79
N GLU A 104 -3.43 -28.55 37.67
CA GLU A 104 -2.56 -29.73 37.79
C GLU A 104 -2.50 -30.32 39.24
N ASP A 105 -3.09 -29.65 40.23
CA ASP A 105 -3.04 -30.08 41.63
C ASP A 105 -4.43 -30.00 42.29
N GLU A 106 -5.01 -31.15 42.63
CA GLU A 106 -6.37 -31.25 43.22
C GLU A 106 -6.52 -30.77 44.68
N ASN A 107 -5.40 -30.46 45.38
CA ASN A 107 -5.40 -30.14 46.83
C ASN A 107 -5.15 -28.68 47.15
N LEU A 108 -5.75 -27.74 46.41
CA LEU A 108 -5.37 -26.34 46.44
C LEU A 108 -6.35 -25.44 47.20
N ASP A 109 -5.86 -24.83 48.24
CA ASP A 109 -6.41 -23.62 48.85
C ASP A 109 -6.31 -22.47 47.86
N VAL A 110 -7.46 -21.96 47.39
CA VAL A 110 -7.62 -21.06 46.23
C VAL A 110 -6.83 -19.74 46.33
N ALA A 111 -6.49 -19.33 47.54
CA ALA A 111 -5.86 -18.01 47.80
C ALA A 111 -4.32 -17.99 47.75
N SER A 112 -3.62 -19.14 47.82
CA SER A 112 -2.16 -19.16 48.09
C SER A 112 -1.30 -19.73 46.95
N ASN A 113 -1.84 -20.16 45.81
CA ASN A 113 -1.08 -20.95 44.84
C ASN A 113 -0.31 -20.14 43.80
N GLN A 114 0.99 -20.08 43.96
CA GLN A 114 1.93 -19.45 43.05
C GLN A 114 2.02 -20.14 41.68
N ALA A 115 1.84 -21.47 41.62
CA ALA A 115 1.85 -22.24 40.37
C ALA A 115 0.64 -21.94 39.49
N ALA A 116 -0.56 -21.85 40.08
CA ALA A 116 -1.77 -21.47 39.35
C ALA A 116 -1.74 -20.02 38.84
N LYS A 117 -1.12 -19.10 39.62
CA LYS A 117 -0.89 -17.71 39.19
C LYS A 117 0.04 -17.65 37.96
N VAL A 118 1.12 -18.43 37.98
CA VAL A 118 2.06 -18.53 36.84
C VAL A 118 1.37 -19.15 35.62
N GLN A 119 0.53 -20.17 35.81
CA GLN A 119 -0.22 -20.82 34.72
C GLN A 119 -1.27 -19.88 34.11
N ALA A 120 -1.97 -19.09 34.93
CA ALA A 120 -2.95 -18.10 34.46
C ALA A 120 -2.32 -16.95 33.65
N GLN A 121 -1.05 -16.64 33.91
CA GLN A 121 -0.30 -15.59 33.20
C GLN A 121 0.38 -16.05 31.92
N ARG A 122 0.35 -17.36 31.57
CA ARG A 122 0.96 -17.87 30.35
C ARG A 122 0.11 -17.51 29.14
N PRO A 123 0.68 -16.86 28.11
CA PRO A 123 -0.02 -16.60 26.88
C PRO A 123 -0.37 -17.91 26.16
N GLU A 124 -1.65 -18.20 25.94
CA GLU A 124 -2.08 -19.39 25.22
C GLU A 124 -2.14 -19.15 23.72
N PRO A 125 -1.41 -19.94 22.87
CA PRO A 125 -1.39 -19.73 21.43
C PRO A 125 -2.69 -20.19 20.78
N ILE A 126 -3.33 -19.32 19.97
CA ILE A 126 -4.51 -19.61 19.18
C ILE A 126 -4.13 -19.76 17.72
N TYR A 127 -4.40 -20.92 17.14
CA TYR A 127 -4.12 -21.22 15.75
C TYR A 127 -5.34 -20.97 14.85
N PRO A 128 -5.12 -20.66 13.55
CA PRO A 128 -6.22 -20.54 12.59
C PRO A 128 -7.05 -21.83 12.54
N ALA A 129 -8.31 -21.75 12.88
CA ALA A 129 -9.23 -22.88 12.76
C ALA A 129 -9.72 -23.00 11.31
N LYS A 130 -9.73 -24.24 10.78
CA LYS A 130 -10.40 -24.59 9.52
C LYS A 130 -11.53 -25.59 9.81
N ALA A 131 -12.47 -25.71 8.88
CA ALA A 131 -13.53 -26.70 8.99
C ALA A 131 -12.91 -28.11 9.13
N GLY A 132 -13.22 -28.81 10.24
CA GLY A 132 -12.65 -30.11 10.57
C GLY A 132 -11.30 -30.14 11.29
N LEU A 133 -10.63 -28.98 11.47
CA LEU A 133 -9.37 -28.89 12.21
C LEU A 133 -9.45 -27.80 13.29
N PRO A 134 -9.97 -28.13 14.48
CA PRO A 134 -10.04 -27.17 15.59
C PRO A 134 -8.66 -26.87 16.18
N THR A 135 -8.51 -25.70 16.79
CA THR A 135 -7.25 -25.17 17.38
C THR A 135 -6.54 -26.18 18.29
N TRP A 136 -7.29 -26.90 19.15
CA TRP A 136 -6.70 -27.87 20.08
C TRP A 136 -6.01 -29.06 19.40
N THR A 137 -6.49 -29.49 18.20
CA THR A 137 -5.82 -30.54 17.41
C THR A 137 -4.46 -30.07 16.93
N THR A 138 -4.40 -28.83 16.43
CA THR A 138 -3.15 -28.20 16.01
C THR A 138 -2.18 -28.04 17.19
N GLN A 139 -2.67 -27.60 18.36
CA GLN A 139 -1.85 -27.48 19.58
C GLN A 139 -1.23 -28.83 19.98
N LYS A 140 -2.02 -29.92 19.98
CA LYS A 140 -1.52 -31.27 20.29
C LYS A 140 -0.47 -31.75 19.29
N ALA A 141 -0.70 -31.54 18.01
CA ALA A 141 0.27 -31.93 16.98
C ALA A 141 1.59 -31.18 17.13
N ILE A 142 1.53 -29.87 17.38
CA ILE A 142 2.72 -29.04 17.62
C ILE A 142 3.44 -29.46 18.89
N ALA A 143 2.69 -29.83 19.94
CA ALA A 143 3.29 -30.33 21.18
C ALA A 143 4.17 -31.58 20.94
N VAL A 144 3.69 -32.51 20.12
CA VAL A 144 4.45 -33.72 19.74
C VAL A 144 5.71 -33.35 18.93
N VAL A 145 5.58 -32.42 17.98
CA VAL A 145 6.73 -31.97 17.17
C VAL A 145 7.79 -31.30 18.03
N LEU A 146 7.41 -30.42 18.97
CA LEU A 146 8.35 -29.77 19.89
C LEU A 146 9.12 -30.78 20.77
N GLU A 147 8.46 -31.85 21.22
CA GLU A 147 9.16 -32.92 21.96
C GLU A 147 10.16 -33.69 21.07
N LEU A 148 9.83 -33.92 19.81
CA LEU A 148 10.76 -34.53 18.86
C LEU A 148 11.97 -33.63 18.58
N LEU A 149 11.78 -32.32 18.48
CA LEU A 149 12.86 -31.36 18.27
C LEU A 149 13.86 -31.27 19.42
N LYS A 150 13.49 -31.67 20.63
CA LYS A 150 14.44 -31.80 21.77
C LYS A 150 15.48 -32.91 21.53
N SER A 151 15.09 -33.98 20.84
CA SER A 151 15.99 -35.09 20.52
C SER A 151 16.69 -34.93 19.15
N GLN A 152 16.07 -34.18 18.24
CA GLN A 152 16.56 -33.91 16.90
C GLN A 152 16.42 -32.41 16.58
N PRO A 153 17.32 -31.57 17.12
CA PRO A 153 17.26 -30.14 16.88
C PRO A 153 17.48 -29.80 15.39
N LEU A 154 16.82 -28.75 14.92
CA LEU A 154 17.04 -28.22 13.58
C LEU A 154 18.29 -27.35 13.55
N ASP A 155 19.01 -27.40 12.43
CA ASP A 155 20.08 -26.47 12.16
C ASP A 155 19.53 -25.06 11.99
N ASP A 156 20.17 -24.07 12.61
CA ASP A 156 19.74 -22.69 12.49
C ASP A 156 20.21 -22.07 11.17
N PRO A 157 19.32 -21.61 10.30
CA PRO A 157 19.69 -21.01 9.02
C PRO A 157 20.36 -19.64 9.16
N LEU A 158 20.22 -18.97 10.32
CA LEU A 158 20.92 -17.71 10.56
C LEU A 158 22.32 -17.96 11.10
N PRO A 159 23.36 -17.31 10.50
CA PRO A 159 24.71 -17.35 11.02
C PRO A 159 24.81 -16.92 12.50
N ALA A 160 25.67 -17.57 13.26
CA ALA A 160 25.78 -17.35 14.71
C ALA A 160 26.21 -15.92 15.06
N ASP A 161 27.11 -15.34 14.29
CA ASP A 161 27.59 -13.96 14.42
C ASP A 161 26.43 -12.94 14.27
N ILE A 162 25.59 -13.12 13.25
CA ILE A 162 24.41 -12.26 13.03
C ILE A 162 23.41 -12.40 14.19
N ARG A 163 23.19 -13.63 14.68
CA ARG A 163 22.28 -13.84 15.81
C ARG A 163 22.75 -13.13 17.07
N VAL A 164 24.06 -13.20 17.37
CA VAL A 164 24.65 -12.53 18.53
C VAL A 164 24.59 -11.01 18.38
N GLU A 165 24.98 -10.47 17.22
CA GLU A 165 24.96 -9.04 16.94
C GLU A 165 23.54 -8.43 17.08
N GLN A 166 22.51 -9.15 16.58
CA GLN A 166 21.13 -8.69 16.60
C GLN A 166 20.36 -9.12 17.85
N GLY A 167 20.98 -9.80 18.80
CA GLY A 167 20.35 -10.27 20.04
C GLY A 167 19.19 -11.25 19.80
N LEU A 168 19.28 -12.11 18.78
CA LEU A 168 18.23 -13.03 18.37
C LEU A 168 18.35 -14.38 19.06
N LEU A 169 17.20 -14.99 19.35
CA LEU A 169 17.13 -16.35 19.88
C LEU A 169 17.63 -17.37 18.84
N GLU A 170 18.17 -18.49 19.33
CA GLU A 170 18.45 -19.67 18.54
C GLU A 170 17.12 -20.31 18.07
N LEU A 171 17.13 -20.97 16.86
CA LEU A 171 15.93 -21.45 16.18
C LEU A 171 15.06 -22.35 17.08
N ASN A 172 15.64 -23.38 17.72
CA ASN A 172 14.86 -24.33 18.48
C ASN A 172 14.27 -23.70 19.75
N THR A 173 15.01 -22.79 20.37
CA THR A 173 14.51 -21.95 21.48
C THR A 173 13.38 -21.04 21.04
N ALA A 174 13.49 -20.41 19.88
CA ALA A 174 12.44 -19.56 19.33
C ALA A 174 11.18 -20.36 18.97
N LEU A 175 11.31 -21.57 18.41
CA LEU A 175 10.20 -22.48 18.16
C LEU A 175 9.48 -22.88 19.44
N GLU A 176 10.21 -23.22 20.51
CA GLU A 176 9.59 -23.51 21.80
C GLU A 176 8.83 -22.29 22.33
N GLN A 177 9.48 -21.10 22.35
CA GLN A 177 8.90 -19.89 22.93
C GLN A 177 7.73 -19.32 22.11
N ILE A 178 7.67 -19.50 20.79
CA ILE A 178 6.53 -19.03 20.01
C ILE A 178 5.31 -19.94 20.15
N HIS A 179 5.50 -21.21 20.45
CA HIS A 179 4.42 -22.16 20.58
C HIS A 179 4.03 -22.47 22.03
N ARG A 180 4.97 -22.28 22.99
CA ARG A 180 4.79 -22.49 24.43
C ARG A 180 5.42 -21.37 25.26
N PRO A 181 5.04 -20.10 25.04
CA PRO A 181 5.63 -19.01 25.80
C PRO A 181 5.24 -19.09 27.28
N GLN A 182 6.19 -18.78 28.14
CA GLN A 182 5.91 -18.64 29.57
C GLN A 182 5.54 -17.20 29.92
N THR A 183 6.03 -16.24 29.12
CA THR A 183 5.78 -14.81 29.30
C THR A 183 5.55 -14.12 27.95
N ARG A 184 4.94 -12.96 27.98
CA ARG A 184 4.78 -12.11 26.82
C ARG A 184 6.12 -11.76 26.16
N ALA A 185 7.15 -11.46 26.98
CA ALA A 185 8.48 -11.14 26.48
C ALA A 185 9.11 -12.28 25.66
N GLN A 186 8.87 -13.54 26.04
CA GLN A 186 9.38 -14.70 25.32
C GLN A 186 8.77 -14.83 23.92
N PHE A 187 7.44 -14.71 23.79
CA PHE A 187 6.84 -14.82 22.46
C PHE A 187 7.18 -13.60 21.58
N GLU A 188 7.33 -12.40 22.14
CA GLU A 188 7.78 -11.24 21.39
C GLU A 188 9.22 -11.41 20.90
N ALA A 189 10.13 -11.93 21.72
CA ALA A 189 11.49 -12.25 21.30
C ALA A 189 11.52 -13.32 20.20
N ALA A 190 10.74 -14.40 20.35
CA ALA A 190 10.61 -15.43 19.33
C ALA A 190 10.01 -14.88 18.01
N ARG A 191 8.98 -14.04 18.12
CA ARG A 191 8.36 -13.38 16.96
C ARG A 191 9.33 -12.47 16.21
N ASN A 192 10.14 -11.71 16.96
CA ASN A 192 11.18 -10.85 16.37
C ASN A 192 12.24 -11.67 15.65
N ARG A 193 12.64 -12.82 16.20
CA ARG A 193 13.56 -13.75 15.55
C ARG A 193 13.02 -14.22 14.18
N PHE A 194 11.76 -14.66 14.10
CA PHE A 194 11.17 -15.15 12.85
C PHE A 194 10.93 -14.02 11.84
N ARG A 195 10.57 -12.83 12.29
CA ARG A 195 10.47 -11.65 11.42
C ARG A 195 11.81 -11.27 10.80
N PHE A 196 12.87 -11.33 11.61
CA PHE A 196 14.22 -11.06 11.13
C PHE A 196 14.66 -12.13 10.12
N GLU A 197 14.43 -13.41 10.41
CA GLU A 197 14.77 -14.52 9.51
C GLU A 197 14.06 -14.38 8.16
N GLU A 198 12.75 -14.13 8.14
CA GLU A 198 11.99 -13.95 6.90
C GLU A 198 12.59 -12.82 6.06
N ALA A 199 12.90 -11.68 6.68
CA ALA A 199 13.52 -10.56 6.01
C ALA A 199 14.95 -10.89 5.54
N PHE A 200 15.73 -11.57 6.37
CA PHE A 200 17.12 -11.95 6.07
C PHE A 200 17.20 -12.93 4.90
N VAL A 201 16.41 -14.00 4.91
CA VAL A 201 16.38 -14.99 3.83
C VAL A 201 15.99 -14.35 2.51
N LEU A 202 14.97 -13.47 2.52
CA LEU A 202 14.57 -12.70 1.34
C LEU A 202 15.71 -11.83 0.83
N GLN A 203 16.38 -11.07 1.71
CA GLN A 203 17.49 -10.19 1.32
C GLN A 203 18.72 -10.96 0.86
N ALA A 204 19.03 -12.10 1.49
CA ALA A 204 20.12 -12.97 1.06
C ALA A 204 19.89 -13.54 -0.35
N ALA A 205 18.66 -14.03 -0.62
CA ALA A 205 18.29 -14.51 -1.95
C ALA A 205 18.36 -13.40 -3.02
N LEU A 206 17.94 -12.18 -2.68
CA LEU A 206 18.04 -11.02 -3.57
C LEU A 206 19.51 -10.61 -3.80
N ALA A 207 20.33 -10.65 -2.76
CA ALA A 207 21.78 -10.36 -2.87
C ALA A 207 22.49 -11.39 -3.74
N GLN A 208 22.18 -12.69 -3.56
CA GLN A 208 22.69 -13.75 -4.40
C GLN A 208 22.30 -13.54 -5.87
N ARG A 209 21.01 -13.26 -6.13
CA ARG A 209 20.54 -12.95 -7.49
C ARG A 209 21.26 -11.75 -8.12
N ARG A 210 21.59 -10.72 -7.32
CA ARG A 210 22.38 -9.58 -7.80
C ARG A 210 23.81 -9.96 -8.18
N GLN A 211 24.44 -10.89 -7.44
CA GLN A 211 25.76 -11.41 -7.76
C GLN A 211 25.78 -12.28 -9.02
N GLU A 212 24.68 -13.00 -9.29
CA GLU A 212 24.51 -13.83 -10.48
C GLU A 212 24.28 -13.00 -11.75
N LEU A 213 23.94 -11.71 -11.64
CA LEU A 213 23.85 -10.80 -12.78
C LEU A 213 25.25 -10.61 -13.34
N ALA A 214 25.44 -11.11 -14.56
CA ALA A 214 26.72 -11.01 -15.26
C ALA A 214 27.19 -9.55 -15.41
N GLU A 215 28.48 -9.30 -15.41
CA GLU A 215 29.09 -8.01 -15.71
C GLU A 215 29.13 -7.84 -17.24
N ASP A 216 27.96 -7.67 -17.87
CA ASP A 216 27.79 -7.56 -19.32
C ASP A 216 27.09 -6.27 -19.77
N ALA A 217 26.93 -5.30 -18.88
CA ALA A 217 26.31 -4.02 -19.21
C ALA A 217 27.23 -3.15 -20.08
N PRO A 218 26.67 -2.32 -20.97
CA PRO A 218 27.44 -1.36 -21.72
C PRO A 218 28.05 -0.30 -20.81
N ILE A 219 29.36 -0.07 -20.90
CA ILE A 219 30.05 1.00 -20.17
C ILE A 219 29.76 2.31 -20.89
N LEU A 220 29.08 3.25 -20.19
CA LEU A 220 28.67 4.53 -20.73
C LEU A 220 29.43 5.66 -20.03
N GLU A 221 30.64 5.92 -20.50
CA GLU A 221 31.50 6.99 -19.97
C GLU A 221 30.97 8.37 -20.35
N GLU A 222 31.43 9.40 -19.67
CA GLU A 222 31.13 10.78 -20.00
C GLU A 222 31.88 11.22 -21.24
N VAL A 223 31.15 11.77 -22.21
CA VAL A 223 31.74 12.29 -23.45
C VAL A 223 31.73 13.81 -23.39
N SER A 224 32.90 14.40 -23.33
CA SER A 224 33.06 15.86 -23.33
C SER A 224 32.49 16.47 -24.63
N GLY A 225 31.64 17.47 -24.51
CA GLY A 225 30.95 18.09 -25.63
C GLY A 225 29.82 17.21 -26.23
N GLY A 226 29.45 16.11 -25.57
CA GLY A 226 28.34 15.24 -25.97
C GLY A 226 26.96 15.90 -25.83
N PHE A 227 25.92 15.22 -26.35
CA PHE A 227 24.54 15.72 -26.25
C PHE A 227 24.07 15.88 -24.81
N THR A 228 24.57 15.07 -23.87
CA THR A 228 24.25 15.20 -22.46
C THR A 228 24.64 16.60 -21.93
N GLU A 229 25.85 17.04 -22.19
CA GLU A 229 26.36 18.37 -21.76
C GLU A 229 25.67 19.50 -22.54
N GLN A 230 25.54 19.35 -23.86
CA GLN A 230 24.91 20.34 -24.72
C GLN A 230 23.45 20.59 -24.35
N VAL A 231 22.67 19.55 -24.11
CA VAL A 231 21.25 19.68 -23.71
C VAL A 231 21.15 20.23 -22.30
N ALA A 232 21.97 19.74 -21.36
CA ALA A 232 21.98 20.25 -19.99
C ALA A 232 22.23 21.77 -19.92
N SER A 233 23.12 22.29 -20.77
CA SER A 233 23.43 23.74 -20.84
C SER A 233 22.33 24.60 -21.49
N THR A 234 21.42 23.98 -22.24
CA THR A 234 20.30 24.66 -22.92
C THR A 234 18.97 24.55 -22.22
N LEU A 235 18.90 23.83 -21.08
CA LEU A 235 17.68 23.73 -20.29
C LEU A 235 17.17 25.11 -19.85
N PRO A 236 15.84 25.36 -19.89
CA PRO A 236 15.27 26.68 -19.51
C PRO A 236 15.24 26.90 -17.99
N PHE A 237 15.85 26.03 -17.20
CA PHE A 237 15.94 26.08 -15.75
C PHE A 237 17.25 25.42 -15.26
N ALA A 238 17.70 25.82 -14.08
CA ALA A 238 18.83 25.17 -13.42
C ALA A 238 18.36 23.86 -12.74
N LEU A 239 19.23 22.84 -12.80
CA LEU A 239 19.01 21.61 -12.05
C LEU A 239 19.16 21.88 -10.55
N THR A 240 18.29 21.26 -9.74
CA THR A 240 18.41 21.30 -8.28
C THR A 240 19.58 20.45 -7.80
N ASP A 241 20.09 20.70 -6.58
CA ASP A 241 21.19 19.92 -6.00
C ASP A 241 20.87 18.43 -5.95
N SER A 242 19.63 18.09 -5.61
CA SER A 242 19.15 16.70 -5.60
C SER A 242 19.15 16.05 -6.98
N GLN A 243 18.82 16.79 -8.04
CA GLN A 243 18.88 16.30 -9.42
C GLN A 243 20.34 16.14 -9.88
N GLN A 244 21.22 17.08 -9.54
CA GLN A 244 22.65 16.99 -9.84
C GLN A 244 23.29 15.77 -9.15
N GLN A 245 23.02 15.59 -7.87
CA GLN A 245 23.49 14.41 -7.13
C GLN A 245 22.99 13.09 -7.74
N ALA A 246 21.71 13.03 -8.07
CA ALA A 246 21.14 11.85 -8.72
C ALA A 246 21.80 11.55 -10.08
N LEU A 247 22.09 12.57 -10.88
CA LEU A 247 22.77 12.41 -12.16
C LEU A 247 24.23 11.96 -11.98
N ALA A 248 24.93 12.48 -10.97
CA ALA A 248 26.29 12.04 -10.65
C ALA A 248 26.32 10.55 -10.24
N ASP A 249 25.40 10.14 -9.36
CA ASP A 249 25.27 8.75 -8.91
C ASP A 249 24.88 7.81 -10.07
N ILE A 250 23.93 8.19 -10.92
CA ILE A 250 23.58 7.46 -12.14
C ILE A 250 24.79 7.36 -13.05
N GLY A 251 25.51 8.47 -13.27
CA GLY A 251 26.69 8.55 -14.12
C GLY A 251 27.78 7.57 -13.69
N GLN A 252 28.07 7.48 -12.40
CA GLN A 252 29.05 6.53 -11.86
C GLN A 252 28.62 5.06 -12.10
N ARG A 253 27.33 4.77 -11.92
CA ARG A 253 26.79 3.40 -12.07
C ARG A 253 26.80 2.94 -13.52
N ILE A 254 26.40 3.79 -14.47
CA ILE A 254 26.35 3.43 -15.90
C ILE A 254 27.73 3.42 -16.55
N ALA A 255 28.74 3.97 -15.90
CA ALA A 255 30.14 3.91 -16.33
C ALA A 255 30.84 2.57 -15.89
N SER A 256 30.08 1.60 -15.38
CA SER A 256 30.58 0.28 -14.98
C SER A 256 29.97 -0.83 -15.82
N ALA A 257 30.66 -1.97 -15.92
CA ALA A 257 30.15 -3.16 -16.61
C ALA A 257 28.98 -3.85 -15.87
N ARG A 258 28.66 -3.42 -14.64
CA ARG A 258 27.51 -3.94 -13.89
C ARG A 258 26.23 -3.24 -14.29
N PRO A 259 25.15 -3.97 -14.60
CA PRO A 259 23.88 -3.36 -14.92
C PRO A 259 23.37 -2.50 -13.74
N MET A 260 23.16 -1.21 -13.99
CA MET A 260 22.46 -0.35 -13.03
C MET A 260 20.98 -0.77 -12.98
N ASN A 261 20.46 -1.00 -11.78
CA ASN A 261 19.04 -1.21 -11.52
C ASN A 261 18.60 -0.27 -10.43
N VAL A 262 18.04 0.88 -10.79
CA VAL A 262 17.69 1.96 -9.84
C VAL A 262 16.20 2.30 -9.91
N LEU A 263 15.57 2.43 -8.74
CA LEU A 263 14.27 3.05 -8.56
C LEU A 263 14.46 4.53 -8.17
N LEU A 264 14.18 5.42 -9.13
CA LEU A 264 14.18 6.87 -8.92
C LEU A 264 12.81 7.30 -8.40
N GLN A 265 12.76 7.61 -7.13
CA GLN A 265 11.57 8.05 -6.43
C GLN A 265 11.56 9.57 -6.25
N GLY A 266 10.42 10.20 -6.40
CA GLY A 266 10.29 11.64 -6.18
C GLY A 266 8.85 12.09 -6.43
N ASP A 267 8.47 13.19 -5.80
CA ASP A 267 7.14 13.78 -5.96
C ASP A 267 6.79 14.10 -7.41
N VAL A 268 5.51 14.30 -7.68
CA VAL A 268 5.03 14.79 -8.97
C VAL A 268 5.64 16.16 -9.25
N GLY A 269 6.37 16.28 -10.37
CA GLY A 269 7.05 17.51 -10.74
C GLY A 269 8.44 17.71 -10.12
N SER A 270 9.02 16.72 -9.43
CA SER A 270 10.42 16.77 -8.93
C SER A 270 11.48 16.73 -10.05
N GLY A 271 11.06 16.58 -11.31
CA GLY A 271 11.98 16.58 -12.46
C GLY A 271 12.56 15.21 -12.82
N LYS A 272 11.91 14.10 -12.44
CA LYS A 272 12.32 12.75 -12.84
C LYS A 272 12.56 12.61 -14.35
N THR A 273 11.71 13.24 -15.16
CA THR A 273 11.81 13.19 -16.63
C THR A 273 13.09 13.84 -17.16
N VAL A 274 13.57 14.95 -16.59
CA VAL A 274 14.82 15.56 -17.02
C VAL A 274 16.02 14.73 -16.62
N VAL A 275 16.02 14.14 -15.42
CA VAL A 275 17.06 13.21 -14.97
C VAL A 275 17.13 11.99 -15.88
N SER A 276 15.99 11.40 -16.24
CA SER A 276 15.93 10.26 -17.15
C SER A 276 16.37 10.61 -18.58
N LEU A 277 16.03 11.82 -19.07
CA LEU A 277 16.52 12.28 -20.38
C LEU A 277 18.03 12.35 -20.40
N LEU A 278 18.65 13.02 -19.41
CA LEU A 278 20.11 13.18 -19.35
C LEU A 278 20.83 11.82 -19.20
N ALA A 279 20.25 10.88 -18.45
CA ALA A 279 20.76 9.50 -18.39
C ALA A 279 20.67 8.77 -19.74
N MET A 280 19.58 8.94 -20.48
CA MET A 280 19.42 8.36 -21.81
C MET A 280 20.34 9.01 -22.85
N LEU A 281 20.58 10.33 -22.75
CA LEU A 281 21.51 11.03 -23.64
C LEU A 281 22.94 10.52 -23.46
N ARG A 282 23.33 10.11 -22.26
CA ARG A 282 24.62 9.47 -22.03
C ARG A 282 24.77 8.14 -22.78
N ALA A 283 23.64 7.40 -22.94
CA ALA A 283 23.63 6.24 -23.82
C ALA A 283 23.82 6.63 -25.30
N ILE A 284 23.18 7.72 -25.74
CA ILE A 284 23.35 8.25 -27.10
C ILE A 284 24.82 8.66 -27.36
N ASP A 285 25.42 9.38 -26.43
CA ASP A 285 26.83 9.79 -26.50
C ASP A 285 27.78 8.58 -26.58
N GLY A 286 27.43 7.47 -25.91
CA GLY A 286 28.12 6.18 -25.98
C GLY A 286 27.74 5.31 -27.18
N GLY A 287 27.04 5.85 -28.19
CA GLY A 287 26.66 5.13 -29.41
C GLY A 287 25.54 4.10 -29.23
N ARG A 288 24.75 4.20 -28.17
CA ARG A 288 23.68 3.27 -27.80
C ARG A 288 22.30 3.92 -27.86
N GLN A 289 21.26 3.12 -27.65
CA GLN A 289 19.86 3.59 -27.65
C GLN A 289 19.40 3.90 -26.22
N GLY A 290 18.66 5.03 -26.07
CA GLY A 290 17.88 5.36 -24.88
C GLY A 290 16.42 4.97 -25.08
N ILE A 291 15.85 4.16 -24.20
CA ILE A 291 14.49 3.66 -24.31
C ILE A 291 13.66 4.18 -23.15
N PHE A 292 12.52 4.81 -23.42
CA PHE A 292 11.58 5.29 -22.44
C PHE A 292 10.25 4.56 -22.55
N MET A 293 9.83 3.89 -21.49
CA MET A 293 8.59 3.13 -21.45
C MET A 293 7.57 3.79 -20.55
N ALA A 294 6.35 3.95 -21.07
CA ALA A 294 5.20 4.44 -20.30
C ALA A 294 4.02 3.47 -20.39
N PRO A 295 3.14 3.39 -19.38
CA PRO A 295 2.08 2.38 -19.33
C PRO A 295 0.95 2.58 -20.34
N THR A 296 0.71 3.82 -20.82
CA THR A 296 -0.39 4.15 -21.74
C THR A 296 0.09 4.95 -22.94
N GLU A 297 -0.66 4.91 -24.05
CA GLU A 297 -0.35 5.67 -25.25
C GLU A 297 -0.41 7.18 -25.02
N VAL A 298 -1.33 7.64 -24.19
CA VAL A 298 -1.44 9.07 -23.80
C VAL A 298 -0.17 9.53 -23.11
N LEU A 299 0.36 8.76 -22.16
CA LEU A 299 1.64 9.06 -21.51
C LEU A 299 2.82 9.02 -22.48
N VAL A 300 2.83 8.08 -23.41
CA VAL A 300 3.85 8.03 -24.48
C VAL A 300 3.84 9.32 -25.29
N GLN A 301 2.66 9.80 -25.69
CA GLN A 301 2.54 11.07 -26.44
C GLN A 301 3.05 12.26 -25.62
N GLN A 302 2.70 12.34 -24.34
CA GLN A 302 3.15 13.41 -23.45
C GLN A 302 4.65 13.39 -23.20
N HIS A 303 5.20 12.20 -22.87
CA HIS A 303 6.65 12.07 -22.70
C HIS A 303 7.40 12.36 -23.99
N PHE A 304 6.90 11.91 -25.14
CA PHE A 304 7.47 12.21 -26.42
C PHE A 304 7.53 13.74 -26.68
N ALA A 305 6.43 14.45 -26.45
CA ALA A 305 6.38 15.90 -26.57
C ALA A 305 7.31 16.60 -25.56
N THR A 306 7.30 16.17 -24.31
CA THR A 306 8.16 16.73 -23.25
C THR A 306 9.64 16.54 -23.57
N LEU A 307 10.05 15.32 -23.94
CA LEU A 307 11.44 15.00 -24.30
C LEU A 307 11.88 15.78 -25.55
N THR A 308 11.00 15.89 -26.56
CA THR A 308 11.26 16.71 -27.76
C THR A 308 11.47 18.18 -27.41
N ASN A 309 10.64 18.73 -26.52
CA ASN A 309 10.78 20.12 -26.07
C ASN A 309 12.06 20.36 -25.26
N LEU A 310 12.44 19.41 -24.38
CA LEU A 310 13.68 19.49 -23.61
C LEU A 310 14.93 19.37 -24.49
N LEU A 311 14.90 18.54 -25.53
CA LEU A 311 15.96 18.45 -26.54
C LEU A 311 16.07 19.74 -27.36
N GLY A 312 14.98 20.48 -27.53
CA GLY A 312 14.95 21.76 -28.23
C GLY A 312 15.52 21.66 -29.66
N LYS A 313 16.56 22.41 -29.95
CA LYS A 313 17.20 22.46 -31.28
C LYS A 313 17.88 21.14 -31.68
N TYR A 314 18.16 20.26 -30.73
CA TYR A 314 18.81 18.97 -30.98
C TYR A 314 17.79 17.85 -31.30
N ALA A 315 16.49 18.08 -31.13
CA ALA A 315 15.48 17.09 -31.42
C ALA A 315 15.34 16.81 -32.92
N GLN A 316 15.35 15.52 -33.30
CA GLN A 316 15.08 15.06 -34.67
C GLN A 316 13.89 14.08 -34.67
N PRO A 317 12.65 14.56 -34.58
CA PRO A 317 11.46 13.69 -34.58
C PRO A 317 11.36 12.81 -35.84
N GLY A 318 11.19 11.47 -35.61
CA GLY A 318 11.14 10.51 -36.73
C GLY A 318 12.44 10.34 -37.50
N GLY A 319 13.58 10.84 -36.95
CA GLY A 319 14.90 10.74 -37.56
C GLY A 319 15.12 11.72 -38.75
N PHE A 320 14.26 12.71 -38.93
CA PHE A 320 14.42 13.71 -39.97
C PHE A 320 15.23 14.92 -39.50
N THR A 321 16.28 15.23 -40.26
CA THR A 321 17.08 16.44 -40.04
C THR A 321 16.51 17.59 -40.84
N LEU A 322 15.86 18.54 -40.19
CA LEU A 322 15.30 19.72 -40.85
C LEU A 322 16.37 20.71 -41.38
N ARG A 323 17.62 20.62 -40.93
CA ARG A 323 18.68 21.60 -41.23
C ARG A 323 20.10 21.02 -41.41
N GLY A 324 20.26 19.72 -41.70
CA GLY A 324 21.59 19.17 -42.00
C GLY A 324 22.62 19.20 -40.83
N GLY A 325 22.17 19.38 -39.57
CA GLY A 325 23.01 19.41 -38.39
C GLY A 325 22.96 18.11 -37.58
N GLU A 326 23.94 17.92 -36.70
CA GLU A 326 23.95 16.83 -35.74
C GLU A 326 22.77 16.99 -34.75
N GLY A 327 22.05 15.92 -34.47
CA GLY A 327 20.93 15.93 -33.53
C GLY A 327 20.59 14.53 -33.04
N VAL A 328 19.69 14.46 -32.07
CA VAL A 328 19.24 13.23 -31.44
C VAL A 328 17.94 12.74 -32.10
N PRO A 329 17.96 11.64 -32.84
CA PRO A 329 16.75 11.02 -33.39
C PRO A 329 15.83 10.58 -32.24
N ILE A 330 14.56 10.99 -32.29
CA ILE A 330 13.56 10.58 -31.33
C ILE A 330 12.37 9.95 -32.04
N TYR A 331 12.03 8.73 -31.64
CA TYR A 331 10.95 7.93 -32.22
C TYR A 331 9.92 7.58 -31.14
N ARG A 332 8.69 7.30 -31.58
CA ARG A 332 7.67 6.73 -30.68
C ARG A 332 7.19 5.38 -31.22
N LEU A 333 6.74 4.50 -30.30
CA LEU A 333 6.15 3.20 -30.63
C LEU A 333 4.90 2.94 -29.79
N THR A 334 3.73 3.00 -30.44
CA THR A 334 2.44 2.67 -29.85
C THR A 334 1.66 1.71 -30.74
N SER A 335 0.57 1.13 -30.22
CA SER A 335 -0.25 0.18 -30.99
C SER A 335 -1.05 0.88 -32.07
N SER A 336 -1.56 2.08 -31.83
CA SER A 336 -2.46 2.85 -32.68
C SER A 336 -1.75 3.71 -33.75
N MET A 337 -0.40 3.78 -33.75
CA MET A 337 0.34 4.63 -34.66
C MET A 337 0.30 4.15 -36.12
N PRO A 338 0.45 5.06 -37.11
CA PRO A 338 0.49 4.72 -38.54
C PRO A 338 1.58 3.69 -38.87
N ALA A 339 1.26 2.74 -39.76
CA ALA A 339 2.16 1.64 -40.11
C ALA A 339 3.53 2.10 -40.63
N ALA A 340 3.60 3.22 -41.34
CA ALA A 340 4.83 3.79 -41.88
C ALA A 340 5.77 4.30 -40.75
N GLU A 341 5.23 4.99 -39.73
CA GLU A 341 6.00 5.44 -38.58
C GLU A 341 6.45 4.23 -37.74
N LYS A 342 5.55 3.28 -37.53
CA LYS A 342 5.84 2.05 -36.78
C LYS A 342 7.02 1.30 -37.41
N ARG A 343 7.03 1.15 -38.73
CA ARG A 343 8.12 0.50 -39.47
C ARG A 343 9.44 1.24 -39.26
N ARG A 344 9.47 2.57 -39.39
CA ARG A 344 10.69 3.38 -39.16
C ARG A 344 11.24 3.20 -37.78
N THR A 345 10.39 3.23 -36.75
CA THR A 345 10.82 3.00 -35.34
C THR A 345 11.39 1.60 -35.18
N LEU A 346 10.74 0.57 -35.77
CA LEU A 346 11.23 -0.79 -35.70
C LEU A 346 12.58 -0.96 -36.42
N ASP A 347 12.75 -0.30 -37.56
CA ASP A 347 14.01 -0.28 -38.32
C ASP A 347 15.13 0.40 -37.49
N ALA A 348 14.82 1.55 -36.84
CA ALA A 348 15.78 2.24 -35.96
C ALA A 348 16.21 1.35 -34.77
N LEU A 349 15.27 0.64 -34.13
CA LEU A 349 15.57 -0.31 -33.06
C LEU A 349 16.46 -1.45 -33.55
N LYS A 350 16.14 -2.01 -34.70
CA LYS A 350 16.86 -3.15 -35.31
C LYS A 350 18.26 -2.78 -35.79
N THR A 351 18.47 -1.57 -36.32
CA THR A 351 19.79 -1.11 -36.78
C THR A 351 20.73 -0.78 -35.64
N GLY A 352 20.22 -0.60 -34.41
CA GLY A 352 21.02 -0.26 -33.24
C GLY A 352 21.63 1.15 -33.28
N GLN A 353 21.21 2.01 -34.20
CA GLN A 353 21.69 3.42 -34.27
C GLN A 353 21.31 4.19 -33.01
N PRO A 354 22.18 5.09 -32.52
CA PRO A 354 21.87 5.95 -31.38
C PRO A 354 20.59 6.74 -31.58
N ALA A 355 19.58 6.51 -30.75
CA ALA A 355 18.29 7.15 -30.84
C ALA A 355 17.56 7.08 -29.49
N LEU A 356 16.64 8.03 -29.26
CA LEU A 356 15.66 7.94 -28.18
C LEU A 356 14.39 7.29 -28.69
N ILE A 357 13.90 6.29 -28.01
CA ILE A 357 12.67 5.58 -28.34
C ILE A 357 11.69 5.65 -27.19
N VAL A 358 10.51 6.23 -27.41
CA VAL A 358 9.44 6.36 -26.42
C VAL A 358 8.30 5.43 -26.80
N GLY A 359 7.89 4.51 -25.92
CA GLY A 359 6.81 3.59 -26.29
C GLY A 359 6.09 2.96 -25.09
N THR A 360 5.04 2.19 -25.41
CA THR A 360 4.31 1.39 -24.43
C THR A 360 4.97 0.02 -24.26
N HIS A 361 4.29 -0.86 -23.53
CA HIS A 361 4.65 -2.30 -23.45
C HIS A 361 4.76 -2.99 -24.83
N ALA A 362 4.33 -2.33 -25.92
CA ALA A 362 4.57 -2.79 -27.29
C ALA A 362 6.07 -2.98 -27.60
N LEU A 363 6.96 -2.22 -26.93
CA LEU A 363 8.41 -2.37 -26.99
C LEU A 363 8.90 -3.73 -26.46
N LEU A 364 8.12 -4.40 -25.62
CA LEU A 364 8.43 -5.73 -25.06
C LEU A 364 7.83 -6.88 -25.85
N SER A 365 7.20 -6.58 -27.01
CA SER A 365 6.61 -7.64 -27.85
C SER A 365 7.72 -8.48 -28.50
N ASN A 366 7.45 -9.76 -28.76
CA ASN A 366 8.37 -10.67 -29.43
C ASN A 366 8.77 -10.24 -30.86
N ARG A 367 8.09 -9.21 -31.40
CA ARG A 367 8.36 -8.65 -32.74
C ARG A 367 9.37 -7.49 -32.72
N VAL A 368 9.73 -7.01 -31.53
CA VAL A 368 10.67 -5.90 -31.36
C VAL A 368 12.02 -6.46 -30.94
N ILE A 369 13.03 -6.21 -31.74
CA ILE A 369 14.42 -6.58 -31.45
C ILE A 369 15.12 -5.33 -30.95
N LEU A 370 15.60 -5.39 -29.70
CA LEU A 370 16.42 -4.34 -29.09
C LEU A 370 17.88 -4.67 -29.31
N THR A 371 18.49 -4.10 -30.33
CA THR A 371 19.87 -4.45 -30.74
C THR A 371 20.92 -3.79 -29.87
N SER A 372 20.76 -2.51 -29.53
CA SER A 372 21.79 -1.77 -28.79
C SER A 372 21.21 -0.87 -27.68
N PRO A 373 20.38 -1.40 -26.76
CA PRO A 373 19.88 -0.61 -25.64
C PRO A 373 21.02 -0.30 -24.66
N GLY A 374 21.19 0.98 -24.31
CA GLY A 374 22.13 1.42 -23.29
C GLY A 374 21.43 1.68 -21.97
N VAL A 375 20.44 2.56 -21.98
CA VAL A 375 19.62 2.92 -20.80
C VAL A 375 18.15 2.73 -21.11
N VAL A 376 17.45 2.00 -20.26
CA VAL A 376 16.01 1.79 -20.30
C VAL A 376 15.37 2.49 -19.11
N VAL A 377 14.43 3.38 -19.39
CA VAL A 377 13.64 4.09 -18.39
C VAL A 377 12.23 3.52 -18.39
N ILE A 378 11.69 3.20 -17.21
CA ILE A 378 10.30 2.74 -17.03
C ILE A 378 9.57 3.72 -16.12
N ASP A 379 8.50 4.33 -16.60
CA ASP A 379 7.66 5.20 -15.81
C ASP A 379 6.48 4.43 -15.19
N GLU A 380 6.14 4.76 -13.92
CA GLU A 380 5.03 4.17 -13.17
C GLU A 380 5.07 2.62 -13.10
N GLN A 381 6.13 2.08 -12.53
CA GLN A 381 6.45 0.65 -12.49
C GLN A 381 5.33 -0.27 -11.95
N HIS A 382 4.47 0.22 -11.04
CA HIS A 382 3.40 -0.61 -10.46
C HIS A 382 2.46 -1.24 -11.49
N LYS A 383 2.50 -0.75 -12.73
CA LYS A 383 1.73 -1.27 -13.89
C LYS A 383 2.51 -2.28 -14.74
N PHE A 384 3.80 -2.57 -14.39
CA PHE A 384 4.64 -3.50 -15.12
C PHE A 384 4.99 -4.74 -14.27
N GLY A 385 4.69 -5.94 -14.78
CA GLY A 385 5.02 -7.19 -14.09
C GLY A 385 6.52 -7.53 -14.11
N VAL A 386 6.98 -8.34 -13.14
CA VAL A 386 8.39 -8.81 -13.03
C VAL A 386 8.88 -9.48 -14.32
N ARG A 387 8.04 -10.32 -14.96
CA ARG A 387 8.37 -11.01 -16.23
C ARG A 387 8.63 -10.06 -17.40
N GLN A 388 8.07 -8.86 -17.38
CA GLN A 388 8.28 -7.86 -18.43
C GLN A 388 9.67 -7.22 -18.32
N ARG A 389 10.18 -7.04 -17.09
CA ARG A 389 11.54 -6.54 -16.84
C ARG A 389 12.61 -7.56 -17.25
N ASP A 390 12.38 -8.84 -17.00
CA ASP A 390 13.32 -9.90 -17.36
C ASP A 390 13.53 -9.99 -18.89
N ARG A 391 12.54 -9.62 -19.70
CA ARG A 391 12.70 -9.55 -21.17
C ARG A 391 13.63 -8.43 -21.64
N LEU A 392 13.67 -7.30 -20.92
CA LEU A 392 14.61 -6.20 -21.25
C LEU A 392 16.07 -6.61 -21.04
N ARG A 393 16.31 -7.59 -20.16
CA ARG A 393 17.65 -8.12 -19.87
C ARG A 393 18.20 -9.06 -20.93
N GLN A 394 17.38 -9.47 -21.91
CA GLN A 394 17.74 -10.41 -22.98
C GLN A 394 18.10 -9.71 -24.30
N ALA A 395 18.68 -8.50 -24.22
CA ALA A 395 19.16 -7.81 -25.42
C ALA A 395 20.43 -8.50 -25.98
N GLU A 396 20.57 -8.50 -27.32
CA GLU A 396 21.71 -9.15 -27.98
C GLU A 396 23.07 -8.52 -27.62
N SER A 397 23.09 -7.26 -27.20
CA SER A 397 24.30 -6.47 -26.92
C SER A 397 24.66 -6.35 -25.43
N GLY A 398 24.12 -7.20 -24.58
CA GLY A 398 24.30 -7.16 -23.13
C GLY A 398 23.09 -6.59 -22.38
N THR A 399 23.16 -6.66 -21.05
CA THR A 399 22.08 -6.21 -20.16
C THR A 399 22.05 -4.68 -20.06
N PRO A 400 21.01 -3.97 -20.51
CA PRO A 400 20.95 -2.52 -20.41
C PRO A 400 20.82 -2.04 -18.96
N HIS A 401 21.26 -0.81 -18.71
CA HIS A 401 21.01 -0.13 -17.45
C HIS A 401 19.51 0.21 -17.32
N LEU A 402 18.93 -0.07 -16.16
CA LEU A 402 17.51 0.12 -15.88
C LEU A 402 17.30 1.23 -14.87
N LEU A 403 16.53 2.24 -15.25
CA LEU A 403 16.06 3.33 -14.40
C LEU A 403 14.55 3.28 -14.32
N VAL A 404 14.03 2.90 -13.18
CA VAL A 404 12.59 2.85 -12.92
C VAL A 404 12.17 4.11 -12.20
N MET A 405 11.09 4.73 -12.62
CA MET A 405 10.55 5.93 -11.98
C MET A 405 9.21 5.67 -11.31
N THR A 406 8.98 6.32 -10.17
CA THR A 406 7.66 6.36 -9.54
C THR A 406 7.38 7.73 -8.94
N ALA A 407 6.12 8.18 -9.08
CA ALA A 407 5.63 9.39 -8.43
C ALA A 407 5.02 9.11 -7.05
N THR A 408 4.80 7.83 -6.71
CA THR A 408 4.35 7.45 -5.36
C THR A 408 5.54 7.29 -4.44
N PRO A 409 5.61 8.04 -3.34
CA PRO A 409 6.55 7.74 -2.29
C PRO A 409 6.20 6.38 -1.66
N ILE A 410 7.10 5.42 -1.84
CA ILE A 410 6.97 4.09 -1.24
C ILE A 410 7.90 4.05 -0.03
N PRO A 411 7.40 3.69 1.18
CA PRO A 411 8.27 3.53 2.33
C PRO A 411 9.41 2.57 2.00
N ARG A 412 10.64 2.91 2.41
CA ARG A 412 11.85 2.14 2.07
C ARG A 412 11.73 0.65 2.43
N SER A 413 11.08 0.33 3.55
CA SER A 413 10.82 -1.05 3.97
C SER A 413 9.93 -1.81 3.00
N VAL A 414 8.85 -1.19 2.53
CA VAL A 414 7.93 -1.79 1.53
C VAL A 414 8.62 -1.89 0.17
N ALA A 415 9.39 -0.87 -0.19
CA ALA A 415 10.13 -0.85 -1.44
C ALA A 415 11.19 -1.96 -1.48
N MET A 416 11.91 -2.21 -0.38
CA MET A 416 12.91 -3.30 -0.28
C MET A 416 12.28 -4.70 -0.37
N THR A 417 11.04 -4.88 0.08
CA THR A 417 10.34 -6.17 -0.03
C THR A 417 9.72 -6.39 -1.42
N SER A 418 9.17 -5.33 -2.02
CA SER A 418 8.49 -5.42 -3.32
C SER A 418 9.42 -5.29 -4.53
N PHE A 419 10.54 -4.58 -4.37
CA PHE A 419 11.48 -4.23 -5.43
C PHE A 419 12.94 -4.49 -5.01
N GLY A 420 13.17 -5.55 -4.27
CA GLY A 420 14.48 -5.85 -3.65
C GLY A 420 15.64 -6.03 -4.63
N ASP A 421 15.37 -6.11 -5.94
CA ASP A 421 16.36 -6.14 -7.01
C ASP A 421 16.77 -4.73 -7.49
N LEU A 422 16.12 -3.66 -6.99
CA LEU A 422 16.44 -2.29 -7.34
C LEU A 422 17.12 -1.54 -6.20
N ASP A 423 18.10 -0.71 -6.53
CA ASP A 423 18.66 0.28 -5.62
C ASP A 423 17.75 1.54 -5.58
N PHE A 424 17.71 2.22 -4.43
CA PHE A 424 16.82 3.35 -4.23
C PHE A 424 17.55 4.68 -4.36
N MET A 425 16.96 5.57 -5.14
CA MET A 425 17.41 6.94 -5.30
C MET A 425 16.21 7.88 -5.16
N THR A 426 16.35 8.95 -4.35
CA THR A 426 15.24 9.85 -4.04
C THR A 426 15.56 11.25 -4.51
N LEU A 427 14.66 11.84 -5.31
CA LEU A 427 14.69 13.27 -5.63
C LEU A 427 13.90 14.03 -4.57
N GLN A 428 14.62 14.80 -3.75
CA GLN A 428 14.03 15.63 -2.72
C GLN A 428 13.80 17.07 -3.22
N GLY A 429 12.73 17.68 -2.71
CA GLY A 429 12.38 19.06 -3.02
C GLY A 429 11.70 19.23 -4.37
N MET A 430 11.10 20.39 -4.55
CA MET A 430 10.48 20.80 -5.81
C MET A 430 11.34 21.87 -6.48
N PRO A 431 11.40 21.90 -7.82
CA PRO A 431 12.05 22.99 -8.53
C PRO A 431 11.49 24.35 -8.12
N PRO A 432 12.31 25.40 -8.04
CA PRO A 432 11.86 26.74 -7.71
C PRO A 432 10.84 27.26 -8.72
N GLY A 433 9.83 28.00 -8.25
CA GLY A 433 8.80 28.63 -9.10
C GLY A 433 7.48 27.87 -9.20
N ARG A 434 7.32 26.71 -8.56
CA ARG A 434 6.03 26.03 -8.48
C ARG A 434 5.15 26.69 -7.41
N ALA A 435 3.91 26.98 -7.76
CA ALA A 435 2.94 27.54 -6.84
C ALA A 435 2.46 26.48 -5.82
N LYS A 436 2.21 26.91 -4.58
CA LYS A 436 1.73 26.01 -3.52
C LYS A 436 0.30 25.54 -3.79
N VAL A 437 0.01 24.29 -3.45
CA VAL A 437 -1.35 23.74 -3.41
C VAL A 437 -1.78 23.68 -1.95
N GLU A 438 -2.83 24.42 -1.62
CA GLU A 438 -3.44 24.39 -0.30
C GLU A 438 -4.51 23.30 -0.25
N THR A 439 -4.57 22.54 0.84
CA THR A 439 -5.51 21.44 1.00
C THR A 439 -6.42 21.71 2.20
N PHE A 440 -7.72 21.62 2.01
CA PHE A 440 -8.71 21.84 3.06
C PHE A 440 -9.68 20.66 3.15
N ARG A 441 -9.99 20.26 4.37
CA ARG A 441 -11.03 19.29 4.63
C ARG A 441 -12.39 20.02 4.69
N VAL A 442 -13.38 19.49 3.98
CA VAL A 442 -14.75 19.99 3.94
C VAL A 442 -15.66 18.95 4.59
N ASP A 443 -16.28 19.32 5.69
CA ASP A 443 -17.35 18.52 6.30
C ASP A 443 -18.62 18.63 5.47
N THR A 444 -19.08 17.50 4.93
CA THR A 444 -20.29 17.45 4.08
C THR A 444 -21.58 17.78 4.84
N ALA A 445 -21.60 17.65 6.17
CA ALA A 445 -22.73 18.06 6.99
C ALA A 445 -22.88 19.61 7.04
N ASN A 446 -21.81 20.35 6.76
CA ASN A 446 -21.81 21.81 6.78
C ASN A 446 -22.21 22.39 5.40
N ARG A 447 -23.51 22.71 5.26
CA ARG A 447 -24.08 23.24 4.01
C ARG A 447 -23.44 24.54 3.52
N SER A 448 -22.91 25.38 4.41
CA SER A 448 -22.28 26.65 4.02
C SER A 448 -20.93 26.37 3.34
N TRP A 449 -20.16 25.38 3.80
CA TRP A 449 -18.90 25.00 3.22
C TRP A 449 -19.08 24.31 1.87
N THR A 450 -20.09 23.43 1.76
CA THR A 450 -20.42 22.79 0.48
C THR A 450 -20.87 23.81 -0.58
N ALA A 451 -21.71 24.79 -0.19
CA ALA A 451 -22.10 25.87 -1.08
C ALA A 451 -20.89 26.75 -1.50
N ARG A 452 -20.00 27.08 -0.56
CA ARG A 452 -18.79 27.86 -0.84
C ARG A 452 -17.84 27.15 -1.79
N THR A 453 -17.76 25.81 -1.72
CA THR A 453 -16.97 25.01 -2.67
C THR A 453 -17.36 25.29 -4.11
N TRP A 454 -18.65 25.26 -4.43
CA TRP A 454 -19.14 25.46 -5.80
C TRP A 454 -19.08 26.93 -6.25
N GLN A 455 -19.21 27.87 -5.32
CA GLN A 455 -18.94 29.28 -5.59
C GLN A 455 -17.46 29.47 -5.97
N ARG A 456 -16.55 28.86 -5.22
CA ARG A 456 -15.12 28.93 -5.53
C ARG A 456 -14.81 28.29 -6.88
N ALA A 457 -15.41 27.15 -7.21
CA ALA A 457 -15.27 26.51 -8.52
C ALA A 457 -15.71 27.46 -9.65
N ALA A 458 -16.84 28.15 -9.49
CA ALA A 458 -17.31 29.14 -10.48
C ALA A 458 -16.37 30.33 -10.59
N GLU A 459 -15.77 30.82 -9.49
CA GLU A 459 -14.77 31.89 -9.47
C GLU A 459 -13.51 31.47 -10.27
N GLU A 460 -12.98 30.28 -10.04
CA GLU A 460 -11.82 29.75 -10.76
C GLU A 460 -12.10 29.60 -12.27
N ILE A 461 -13.28 29.11 -12.63
CA ILE A 461 -13.67 28.96 -14.06
C ILE A 461 -13.81 30.32 -14.73
N LYS A 462 -14.40 31.31 -14.06
CA LYS A 462 -14.50 32.70 -14.57
C LYS A 462 -13.13 33.35 -14.76
N ALA A 463 -12.15 32.98 -13.91
CA ALA A 463 -10.75 33.40 -14.06
C ALA A 463 -10.00 32.70 -15.22
N GLY A 464 -10.64 31.79 -15.93
CA GLY A 464 -10.07 31.03 -17.05
C GLY A 464 -9.37 29.74 -16.63
N HIS A 465 -9.53 29.34 -15.38
CA HIS A 465 -8.91 28.11 -14.83
C HIS A 465 -9.81 26.88 -15.05
N ARG A 466 -9.30 25.72 -14.67
CA ARG A 466 -9.96 24.40 -14.78
C ARG A 466 -10.16 23.79 -13.42
N VAL A 467 -11.27 23.08 -13.25
CA VAL A 467 -11.67 22.44 -11.99
C VAL A 467 -11.89 20.96 -12.19
N PHE A 468 -11.21 20.13 -11.40
CA PHE A 468 -11.45 18.70 -11.29
C PHE A 468 -12.43 18.39 -10.15
N VAL A 469 -13.35 17.46 -10.39
CA VAL A 469 -14.20 16.85 -9.36
C VAL A 469 -13.99 15.33 -9.45
N VAL A 470 -13.53 14.71 -8.36
CA VAL A 470 -13.20 13.29 -8.32
C VAL A 470 -14.21 12.53 -7.48
N CYS A 471 -14.77 11.47 -8.06
CA CYS A 471 -15.73 10.57 -7.44
C CYS A 471 -15.13 9.18 -7.24
N PRO A 472 -15.49 8.44 -6.16
CA PRO A 472 -15.02 7.07 -5.93
C PRO A 472 -15.69 6.03 -6.85
N ALA A 473 -16.84 6.32 -7.46
CA ALA A 473 -17.59 5.38 -8.29
C ALA A 473 -18.05 5.99 -9.62
N ILE A 474 -18.32 5.14 -10.63
CA ILE A 474 -18.91 5.56 -11.91
C ILE A 474 -20.44 5.60 -11.80
N ASN A 475 -21.03 4.48 -11.38
CA ASN A 475 -22.46 4.24 -11.37
C ASN A 475 -23.03 4.24 -9.94
N PRO A 476 -24.32 4.63 -9.76
CA PRO A 476 -24.99 4.53 -8.47
C PRO A 476 -25.12 3.07 -8.03
N GLY A 477 -24.88 2.79 -6.74
CA GLY A 477 -25.08 1.48 -6.12
C GLY A 477 -23.95 0.46 -6.30
N VAL A 478 -22.85 0.78 -6.98
CA VAL A 478 -21.66 -0.08 -7.10
C VAL A 478 -20.73 0.17 -5.92
N GLN A 479 -20.39 -0.87 -5.16
CA GLN A 479 -19.54 -0.76 -3.96
C GLN A 479 -18.03 -0.77 -4.26
N SER A 480 -17.62 -1.26 -5.41
CA SER A 480 -16.21 -1.22 -5.87
C SER A 480 -16.14 -1.48 -7.37
N GLU A 481 -15.27 -0.76 -8.08
CA GLU A 481 -14.88 -1.08 -9.47
C GLU A 481 -13.46 -1.61 -9.51
N GLU A 482 -13.16 -2.49 -10.47
CA GLU A 482 -11.83 -3.05 -10.70
C GLU A 482 -10.79 -1.91 -10.85
N GLY A 483 -9.83 -1.87 -9.94
CA GLY A 483 -8.72 -0.90 -9.94
C GLY A 483 -8.77 0.17 -8.84
N ILE A 484 -9.87 0.33 -8.12
CA ILE A 484 -9.94 1.17 -6.93
C ILE A 484 -9.87 0.25 -5.71
N THR A 485 -8.75 0.25 -5.02
CA THR A 485 -8.67 -0.33 -3.68
C THR A 485 -9.41 0.62 -2.73
N LEU A 486 -10.73 0.50 -2.67
CA LEU A 486 -11.50 1.17 -1.64
C LEU A 486 -11.10 0.53 -0.31
N LEU A 487 -10.64 1.34 0.61
CA LEU A 487 -10.38 0.89 1.96
C LEU A 487 -11.76 0.62 2.60
N GLU A 488 -12.07 -0.65 2.82
CA GLU A 488 -13.21 -1.01 3.67
C GLU A 488 -12.87 -0.58 5.09
N ASP A 489 -13.71 0.25 5.70
CA ASP A 489 -13.66 0.50 7.14
C ASP A 489 -14.10 -0.79 7.84
N GLU A 490 -13.16 -1.66 8.17
CA GLU A 490 -13.42 -2.88 8.94
C GLU A 490 -14.02 -2.55 10.32
N ASP A 491 -13.79 -1.35 10.85
CA ASP A 491 -14.39 -0.87 12.10
C ASP A 491 -15.89 -0.52 11.95
N ALA A 492 -16.37 -0.24 10.74
CA ALA A 492 -17.80 -0.01 10.47
C ALA A 492 -18.61 -1.32 10.34
N ALA A 493 -17.94 -2.46 10.20
CA ALA A 493 -18.62 -3.75 10.00
C ALA A 493 -19.21 -4.34 11.30
N GLU A 494 -18.74 -3.91 12.49
CA GLU A 494 -19.23 -4.48 13.77
C GLU A 494 -20.40 -3.72 14.41
N THR A 495 -20.72 -2.49 13.98
CA THR A 495 -21.72 -1.64 14.65
C THR A 495 -22.90 -1.17 13.81
N THR A 496 -22.90 -1.36 12.49
CA THR A 496 -23.99 -0.87 11.64
C THR A 496 -24.69 -2.03 10.90
N THR A 497 -25.97 -2.21 11.18
CA THR A 497 -26.87 -3.06 10.38
C THR A 497 -26.87 -2.59 8.93
N ALA A 498 -26.90 -3.52 7.98
CA ALA A 498 -26.76 -3.33 6.52
C ALA A 498 -27.77 -2.35 5.86
N ALA A 499 -28.58 -1.66 6.64
CA ALA A 499 -29.68 -0.79 6.18
C ALA A 499 -29.32 0.71 6.08
N GLU A 500 -28.11 1.17 6.50
CA GLU A 500 -27.80 2.61 6.59
C GLU A 500 -26.53 3.06 5.86
N LYS A 501 -25.98 2.28 4.93
CA LYS A 501 -24.86 2.77 4.11
C LYS A 501 -25.41 3.68 3.01
N GLU A 502 -25.27 5.00 3.19
CA GLU A 502 -25.55 5.96 2.11
C GLU A 502 -24.71 5.63 0.87
N PRO A 503 -25.29 5.79 -0.35
CA PRO A 503 -24.59 5.50 -1.59
C PRO A 503 -23.37 6.42 -1.76
N LEU A 504 -22.29 5.88 -2.32
CA LEU A 504 -21.08 6.64 -2.66
C LEU A 504 -21.36 7.67 -3.76
N ALA A 505 -20.62 8.78 -3.72
CA ALA A 505 -20.62 9.75 -4.80
C ALA A 505 -20.18 9.07 -6.11
N ASN A 506 -20.93 9.24 -7.18
CA ASN A 506 -20.66 8.68 -8.49
C ASN A 506 -20.66 9.75 -9.57
N VAL A 507 -20.03 9.45 -10.72
CA VAL A 507 -19.83 10.43 -11.78
C VAL A 507 -21.15 10.94 -12.34
N TYR A 508 -22.11 10.05 -12.65
CA TYR A 508 -23.36 10.44 -13.31
C TYR A 508 -24.25 11.30 -12.43
N ASP A 509 -24.47 10.89 -11.17
CA ASP A 509 -25.28 11.67 -10.23
C ASP A 509 -24.63 13.01 -9.91
N THR A 510 -23.29 13.03 -9.76
CA THR A 510 -22.54 14.26 -9.51
C THR A 510 -22.67 15.25 -10.67
N VAL A 511 -22.55 14.80 -11.93
CA VAL A 511 -22.75 15.67 -13.09
C VAL A 511 -24.17 16.26 -13.10
N ASN A 512 -25.19 15.42 -12.83
CA ASN A 512 -26.58 15.89 -12.80
C ASN A 512 -26.82 16.89 -11.67
N GLN A 513 -26.27 16.64 -10.48
CA GLN A 513 -26.39 17.55 -9.34
C GLN A 513 -25.70 18.90 -9.62
N LEU A 514 -24.50 18.88 -10.20
CA LEU A 514 -23.76 20.10 -10.52
C LEU A 514 -24.44 20.94 -11.61
N ARG A 515 -25.03 20.30 -12.62
CA ARG A 515 -25.83 20.99 -13.66
C ARG A 515 -27.07 21.67 -13.12
N ALA A 516 -27.62 21.17 -11.99
CA ALA A 516 -28.78 21.77 -11.33
C ALA A 516 -28.43 22.95 -10.41
N LEU A 517 -27.14 23.23 -10.18
CA LEU A 517 -26.72 24.33 -9.30
C LEU A 517 -26.74 25.68 -10.02
N PRO A 518 -27.51 26.69 -9.55
CA PRO A 518 -27.57 28.00 -10.18
C PRO A 518 -26.22 28.72 -10.28
N VAL A 519 -25.28 28.43 -9.37
CA VAL A 519 -23.93 29.04 -9.37
C VAL A 519 -23.06 28.56 -10.51
N LEU A 520 -23.38 27.40 -11.10
CA LEU A 520 -22.69 26.79 -12.24
C LEU A 520 -23.50 26.92 -13.57
N ASP A 521 -24.57 27.71 -13.56
CA ASP A 521 -25.37 27.91 -14.77
C ASP A 521 -24.53 28.47 -15.91
N GLY A 522 -24.73 27.92 -17.12
CA GLY A 522 -23.94 28.26 -18.31
C GLY A 522 -22.52 27.68 -18.36
N ILE A 523 -22.08 26.87 -17.37
CA ILE A 523 -20.79 26.19 -17.38
C ILE A 523 -20.96 24.77 -17.93
N GLU A 524 -20.24 24.48 -19.01
CA GLU A 524 -20.22 23.12 -19.59
C GLU A 524 -19.42 22.17 -18.69
N ILE A 525 -20.05 21.03 -18.31
CA ILE A 525 -19.49 20.02 -17.41
C ILE A 525 -19.15 18.78 -18.22
N GLY A 526 -17.85 18.44 -18.27
CA GLY A 526 -17.34 17.21 -18.85
C GLY A 526 -17.38 16.04 -17.87
N MET A 527 -17.31 14.82 -18.38
CA MET A 527 -17.14 13.60 -17.58
C MET A 527 -16.03 12.72 -18.16
N LEU A 528 -15.34 11.97 -17.25
CA LEU A 528 -14.26 11.05 -17.62
C LEU A 528 -14.23 9.85 -16.67
N HIS A 529 -14.37 8.63 -17.18
CA HIS A 529 -14.35 7.42 -16.36
C HIS A 529 -13.80 6.20 -17.12
N GLY A 530 -13.51 5.13 -16.37
CA GLY A 530 -12.85 3.93 -16.87
C GLY A 530 -13.56 3.21 -18.01
N GLN A 531 -14.90 3.24 -18.03
CA GLN A 531 -15.74 2.52 -18.98
C GLN A 531 -15.86 3.21 -20.36
N MET A 532 -15.41 4.47 -20.48
CA MET A 532 -15.36 5.16 -21.78
C MET A 532 -14.30 4.53 -22.69
N ASP A 533 -14.52 4.57 -24.00
CA ASP A 533 -13.51 4.17 -24.96
C ASP A 533 -12.33 5.17 -25.04
N ALA A 534 -11.28 4.81 -25.78
CA ALA A 534 -10.07 5.63 -25.84
C ALA A 534 -10.32 6.98 -26.54
N GLU A 535 -11.13 7.01 -27.60
CA GLU A 535 -11.44 8.22 -28.36
C GLU A 535 -12.30 9.19 -27.53
N GLU A 536 -13.27 8.65 -26.78
CA GLU A 536 -14.10 9.42 -25.86
C GLU A 536 -13.27 10.06 -24.75
N LYS A 537 -12.32 9.29 -24.14
CA LYS A 537 -11.40 9.80 -23.12
C LYS A 537 -10.53 10.92 -23.67
N ASP A 538 -9.96 10.73 -24.84
CA ASP A 538 -9.10 11.73 -25.49
C ASP A 538 -9.89 13.01 -25.82
N ARG A 539 -11.10 12.88 -26.28
CA ARG A 539 -12.00 14.02 -26.58
C ARG A 539 -12.37 14.78 -25.30
N ALA A 540 -12.79 14.07 -24.24
CA ALA A 540 -13.13 14.68 -22.96
C ALA A 540 -11.96 15.47 -22.38
N MET A 541 -10.74 14.91 -22.45
CA MET A 541 -9.53 15.59 -21.99
C MET A 541 -9.12 16.77 -22.86
N ALA A 542 -9.27 16.69 -24.17
CA ALA A 542 -9.04 17.80 -25.09
C ALA A 542 -10.02 18.95 -24.82
N ASP A 543 -11.32 18.66 -24.68
CA ASP A 543 -12.35 19.65 -24.38
C ASP A 543 -12.09 20.33 -23.02
N PHE A 544 -11.63 19.58 -22.02
CA PHE A 544 -11.24 20.12 -20.71
C PHE A 544 -10.00 21.02 -20.80
N THR A 545 -8.95 20.56 -21.46
CA THR A 545 -7.69 21.31 -21.62
C THR A 545 -7.93 22.62 -22.39
N ASN A 546 -8.72 22.57 -23.47
CA ASN A 546 -9.05 23.74 -24.28
C ASN A 546 -10.09 24.67 -23.61
N GLY A 547 -10.73 24.23 -22.53
CA GLY A 547 -11.69 25.02 -21.76
C GLY A 547 -13.10 25.03 -22.29
N LYS A 548 -13.45 24.16 -23.19
CA LYS A 548 -14.82 23.95 -23.62
C LYS A 548 -15.67 23.35 -22.50
N THR A 549 -15.09 22.43 -21.73
CA THR A 549 -15.66 21.88 -20.49
C THR A 549 -14.76 22.21 -19.30
N PRO A 550 -14.80 23.42 -18.75
CA PRO A 550 -13.85 23.89 -17.74
C PRO A 550 -13.98 23.18 -16.37
N LEU A 551 -15.06 22.44 -16.14
CA LEU A 551 -15.28 21.56 -15.00
C LEU A 551 -15.35 20.10 -15.51
N LEU A 552 -14.48 19.22 -14.96
CA LEU A 552 -14.44 17.81 -15.33
C LEU A 552 -14.74 16.94 -14.10
N VAL A 553 -15.81 16.15 -14.17
CA VAL A 553 -16.14 15.13 -13.18
C VAL A 553 -15.55 13.80 -13.61
N SER A 554 -14.77 13.17 -12.75
CA SER A 554 -14.07 11.93 -13.11
C SER A 554 -13.94 10.97 -11.94
N THR A 555 -13.54 9.73 -12.24
CA THR A 555 -12.98 8.79 -11.26
C THR A 555 -11.47 8.98 -11.16
N THR A 556 -10.76 8.06 -10.47
CA THR A 556 -9.29 8.02 -10.37
C THR A 556 -8.55 7.89 -11.72
N VAL A 557 -9.25 7.71 -12.83
CA VAL A 557 -8.64 7.66 -14.17
C VAL A 557 -7.75 8.87 -14.46
N ILE A 558 -8.00 10.02 -13.82
CA ILE A 558 -7.13 11.21 -13.93
C ILE A 558 -5.78 11.07 -13.20
N GLU A 559 -5.58 10.03 -12.39
CA GLU A 559 -4.26 9.71 -11.83
C GLU A 559 -3.24 9.47 -12.94
N VAL A 560 -3.72 9.03 -14.12
CA VAL A 560 -2.88 8.64 -15.23
C VAL A 560 -2.84 9.72 -16.30
N GLY A 561 -1.77 10.52 -16.28
CA GLY A 561 -1.17 10.98 -17.51
C GLY A 561 -1.56 12.32 -18.08
N VAL A 562 -2.44 13.16 -17.55
CA VAL A 562 -2.72 14.45 -18.20
C VAL A 562 -2.21 15.63 -17.39
N ASP A 563 -1.35 16.42 -18.01
CA ASP A 563 -0.86 17.69 -17.47
C ASP A 563 -1.72 18.84 -18.00
N VAL A 564 -2.46 19.49 -17.10
CA VAL A 564 -3.27 20.67 -17.42
C VAL A 564 -2.79 21.85 -16.57
N PRO A 565 -1.89 22.70 -17.10
CA PRO A 565 -1.30 23.79 -16.32
C PRO A 565 -2.30 24.81 -15.76
N GLN A 566 -3.49 24.91 -16.39
CA GLN A 566 -4.58 25.79 -15.95
C GLN A 566 -5.47 25.17 -14.86
N ALA A 567 -5.25 23.91 -14.48
CA ALA A 567 -6.01 23.28 -13.40
C ALA A 567 -5.54 23.80 -12.04
N THR A 568 -6.38 24.60 -11.39
CA THR A 568 -6.09 25.24 -10.11
C THR A 568 -6.92 24.72 -8.96
N MET A 569 -8.01 24.02 -9.23
CA MET A 569 -8.88 23.50 -8.19
C MET A 569 -9.22 22.04 -8.39
N MET A 570 -9.24 21.30 -7.29
CA MET A 570 -9.69 19.91 -7.22
C MET A 570 -10.62 19.71 -6.04
N VAL A 571 -11.75 19.04 -6.28
CA VAL A 571 -12.69 18.59 -5.25
C VAL A 571 -12.72 17.08 -5.27
N ILE A 572 -12.40 16.44 -4.14
CA ILE A 572 -12.41 14.98 -4.01
C ILE A 572 -13.60 14.62 -3.10
N LEU A 573 -14.61 13.98 -3.67
CA LEU A 573 -15.82 13.55 -2.96
C LEU A 573 -15.55 12.20 -2.26
N ASP A 574 -16.14 12.01 -1.06
CA ASP A 574 -15.93 10.83 -0.21
C ASP A 574 -14.42 10.45 -0.09
N ALA A 575 -13.61 11.46 0.25
CA ALA A 575 -12.15 11.37 0.26
C ALA A 575 -11.62 10.32 1.26
N ASP A 576 -12.39 9.95 2.27
CA ASP A 576 -12.12 8.88 3.22
C ASP A 576 -12.02 7.48 2.57
N ARG A 577 -12.56 7.32 1.38
CA ARG A 577 -12.49 6.07 0.60
C ARG A 577 -11.18 5.89 -0.17
N PHE A 578 -10.39 6.94 -0.31
CA PHE A 578 -9.13 6.91 -1.05
C PHE A 578 -7.93 6.66 -0.13
N GLY A 579 -6.94 5.92 -0.63
CA GLY A 579 -5.64 5.80 0.03
C GLY A 579 -4.85 7.13 -0.01
N LEU A 580 -3.98 7.37 0.99
CA LEU A 580 -3.15 8.59 1.04
C LEU A 580 -2.28 8.78 -0.22
N ALA A 581 -1.74 7.70 -0.78
CA ALA A 581 -0.96 7.75 -2.01
C ALA A 581 -1.81 8.23 -3.20
N GLN A 582 -3.06 7.77 -3.32
CA GLN A 582 -4.00 8.20 -4.35
C GLN A 582 -4.37 9.67 -4.18
N LEU A 583 -4.71 10.09 -2.95
CA LEU A 583 -4.99 11.49 -2.65
C LEU A 583 -3.80 12.40 -3.01
N HIS A 584 -2.58 11.95 -2.71
CA HIS A 584 -1.36 12.69 -3.05
C HIS A 584 -1.15 12.80 -4.57
N GLN A 585 -1.36 11.72 -5.32
CA GLN A 585 -1.28 11.73 -6.79
C GLN A 585 -2.33 12.63 -7.41
N LEU A 586 -3.58 12.58 -6.91
CA LEU A 586 -4.66 13.47 -7.35
C LEU A 586 -4.31 14.93 -7.08
N ARG A 587 -3.90 15.28 -5.85
CA ARG A 587 -3.45 16.65 -5.52
C ARG A 587 -2.31 17.13 -6.43
N GLY A 588 -1.41 16.24 -6.82
CA GLY A 588 -0.32 16.54 -7.73
C GLY A 588 -0.76 16.89 -9.16
N ARG A 589 -2.05 16.74 -9.51
CA ARG A 589 -2.60 17.10 -10.83
C ARG A 589 -2.96 18.58 -10.96
N ILE A 590 -3.03 19.32 -9.89
CA ILE A 590 -3.30 20.77 -9.87
C ILE A 590 -2.04 21.56 -9.46
N GLY A 591 -2.05 22.87 -9.71
CA GLY A 591 -0.95 23.76 -9.33
C GLY A 591 0.34 23.49 -10.10
N ARG A 592 0.27 22.99 -11.33
CA ARG A 592 1.43 22.75 -12.20
C ARG A 592 1.87 23.95 -13.01
N GLY A 593 1.02 24.97 -13.10
CA GLY A 593 1.30 26.23 -13.74
C GLY A 593 1.88 27.28 -12.79
N LYS A 594 1.76 28.55 -13.21
CA LYS A 594 2.18 29.72 -12.42
C LYS A 594 1.17 30.09 -11.31
N PHE A 595 0.00 29.45 -11.29
CA PHE A 595 -1.10 29.75 -10.37
C PHE A 595 -1.12 28.76 -9.21
N GLY A 596 -1.45 29.25 -8.01
CA GLY A 596 -1.66 28.39 -6.83
C GLY A 596 -2.82 27.42 -7.04
N GLY A 597 -2.79 26.30 -6.31
CA GLY A 597 -3.86 25.32 -6.37
C GLY A 597 -4.64 25.20 -5.06
N VAL A 598 -5.92 24.80 -5.16
CA VAL A 598 -6.76 24.48 -4.00
C VAL A 598 -7.32 23.06 -4.14
N CYS A 599 -7.03 22.22 -3.16
CA CYS A 599 -7.56 20.86 -3.07
C CYS A 599 -8.57 20.79 -1.92
N LEU A 600 -9.82 20.46 -2.22
CA LEU A 600 -10.88 20.31 -1.24
C LEU A 600 -11.24 18.83 -1.09
N VAL A 601 -11.05 18.27 0.10
CA VAL A 601 -11.36 16.87 0.39
C VAL A 601 -12.67 16.81 1.21
N TRP A 602 -13.70 16.25 0.59
CA TRP A 602 -15.01 16.08 1.21
C TRP A 602 -15.06 14.74 1.91
N SER A 603 -15.48 14.72 3.16
CA SER A 603 -15.56 13.51 3.96
C SER A 603 -16.68 13.61 5.00
N ARG A 604 -17.25 12.45 5.32
CA ARG A 604 -18.20 12.23 6.41
C ARG A 604 -17.55 11.50 7.58
N ALA A 605 -16.24 11.24 7.51
CA ALA A 605 -15.53 10.53 8.56
C ALA A 605 -15.64 11.27 9.90
N GLN A 606 -16.05 10.53 10.93
CA GLN A 606 -16.16 11.07 12.29
C GLN A 606 -14.77 11.40 12.85
N PRO A 607 -14.67 12.40 13.74
CA PRO A 607 -13.44 12.68 14.46
C PRO A 607 -12.88 11.43 15.14
N ASP A 608 -11.55 11.36 15.27
CA ASP A 608 -10.80 10.27 15.93
C ASP A 608 -10.87 8.89 15.25
N THR A 609 -11.46 8.78 14.05
CA THR A 609 -11.36 7.58 13.22
C THR A 609 -10.05 7.53 12.44
N LEU A 610 -9.61 6.34 12.01
CA LEU A 610 -8.42 6.17 11.15
C LEU A 610 -8.55 6.96 9.85
N ALA A 611 -9.75 6.98 9.26
CA ALA A 611 -10.05 7.76 8.06
C ALA A 611 -9.88 9.27 8.31
N SER A 612 -10.37 9.78 9.46
CA SER A 612 -10.19 11.17 9.87
C SER A 612 -8.71 11.51 10.03
N ASN A 613 -7.95 10.68 10.76
CA ASN A 613 -6.53 10.90 11.01
C ASN A 613 -5.70 10.92 9.71
N ARG A 614 -6.06 10.06 8.73
CA ARG A 614 -5.44 10.07 7.39
C ARG A 614 -5.69 11.38 6.65
N LEU A 615 -6.94 11.86 6.64
CA LEU A 615 -7.28 13.11 5.98
C LEU A 615 -6.64 14.32 6.66
N ASP A 616 -6.57 14.32 7.99
CA ASP A 616 -5.89 15.38 8.74
C ASP A 616 -4.39 15.41 8.46
N ALA A 617 -3.74 14.24 8.33
CA ALA A 617 -2.35 14.15 7.88
C ALA A 617 -2.19 14.72 6.46
N PHE A 618 -3.10 14.36 5.54
CA PHE A 618 -3.07 14.83 4.16
C PHE A 618 -3.24 16.35 4.03
N THR A 619 -4.00 16.99 4.92
CA THR A 619 -4.17 18.45 4.93
C THR A 619 -2.96 19.19 5.49
N LYS A 620 -2.20 18.56 6.41
CA LYS A 620 -1.05 19.20 7.11
C LYS A 620 0.21 19.24 6.29
N THR A 621 0.45 18.23 5.45
CA THR A 621 1.68 18.17 4.67
C THR A 621 1.43 18.00 3.17
N THR A 622 2.29 18.63 2.38
CA THR A 622 2.34 18.44 0.92
C THR A 622 3.45 17.48 0.52
N ASP A 623 4.33 17.10 1.43
CA ASP A 623 5.45 16.19 1.18
C ASP A 623 4.95 14.73 1.13
N GLY A 624 5.14 14.09 -0.02
CA GLY A 624 4.72 12.70 -0.23
C GLY A 624 5.52 11.69 0.62
N PHE A 625 6.78 11.97 0.94
CA PHE A 625 7.59 11.09 1.78
C PHE A 625 7.14 11.15 3.25
N GLU A 626 6.79 12.33 3.73
CA GLU A 626 6.21 12.50 5.07
C GLU A 626 4.86 11.78 5.17
N LEU A 627 4.02 11.88 4.15
CA LEU A 627 2.75 11.13 4.08
C LEU A 627 2.98 9.61 4.08
N ALA A 628 3.98 9.12 3.36
CA ALA A 628 4.32 7.70 3.33
C ALA A 628 4.85 7.21 4.69
N ALA A 629 5.64 8.04 5.40
CA ALA A 629 6.10 7.74 6.76
C ALA A 629 4.94 7.66 7.75
N ILE A 630 3.98 8.59 7.68
CA ILE A 630 2.77 8.59 8.51
C ILE A 630 1.93 7.32 8.24
N LEU A 631 1.77 6.90 6.99
CA LEU A 631 1.11 5.65 6.64
C LEU A 631 1.75 4.44 7.30
N SER A 632 3.09 4.38 7.25
CA SER A 632 3.84 3.29 7.89
C SER A 632 3.60 3.26 9.40
N LEU A 633 3.56 4.41 10.06
CA LEU A 633 3.27 4.52 11.50
C LEU A 633 1.83 4.14 11.84
N ILE A 634 0.85 4.52 11.02
CA ILE A 634 -0.56 4.14 11.19
C ILE A 634 -0.70 2.62 11.10
N HIS A 635 -0.12 1.97 10.10
CA HIS A 635 -0.15 0.51 9.96
C HIS A 635 0.64 -0.23 11.06
N ILE A 636 1.70 0.34 11.61
CA ILE A 636 2.44 -0.24 12.74
C ILE A 636 1.63 -0.10 14.04
N SER A 637 0.87 0.96 14.22
CA SER A 637 0.04 1.17 15.42
C SER A 637 -1.28 0.38 15.40
N GLU A 638 -1.80 0.00 14.24
CA GLU A 638 -2.99 -0.86 14.12
C GLU A 638 -2.89 -2.21 14.84
N PRO A 639 -1.80 -3.00 14.72
CA PRO A 639 -1.71 -4.27 15.44
C PRO A 639 -1.79 -4.10 16.96
N THR A 640 -1.30 -2.97 17.49
CA THR A 640 -1.28 -2.73 18.93
C THR A 640 -2.66 -2.35 19.47
N ARG A 641 -3.50 -1.65 18.69
CA ARG A 641 -4.89 -1.34 19.08
C ARG A 641 -5.83 -2.53 18.89
N ARG A 642 -5.65 -3.35 17.86
CA ARG A 642 -6.42 -4.59 17.66
C ARG A 642 -6.20 -5.61 18.77
N TYR A 643 -5.05 -5.58 19.45
CA TYR A 643 -4.75 -6.45 20.58
C TYR A 643 -5.21 -5.86 21.93
N ALA A 644 -5.57 -4.58 22.00
CA ALA A 644 -6.02 -3.92 23.22
C ALA A 644 -7.55 -3.86 23.36
N ILE A 645 -8.33 -4.21 22.32
CA ILE A 645 -9.79 -4.08 22.30
C ILE A 645 -10.53 -5.41 22.01
N SER A 646 -9.81 -6.54 21.85
CA SER A 646 -10.47 -7.85 21.65
C SER A 646 -10.01 -8.90 22.64
#